data_8d6cb9cd55611d35464a3b8cc3ccc7a5
#
_entry.id   8d6cb9cd55611d35464a3b8cc3ccc7a5
#
_cell.length_a   1.000
_cell.length_b   1.000
_cell.length_c   1.000
_cell.angle_alpha   90.00
_cell.angle_beta   90.00
_cell.angle_gamma   90.00
#
_symmetry.space_group_name_H-M   'P 1'
#
loop_
_entity.id
_entity.type
_entity.pdbx_description
1 polymer ?
#
loop_
_entity_poly.entity_id
_entity_poly.type
_entity_poly.pdbx_seq_one_letter_code
_entity_poly.pdbx_strand_id
1 'polypeptide(L)'
;MVMVVALAIGFLYTLPNFFGEAPAVQVSSGKATVKLGADTLAQVEAALKANQVAADDVTFDNSSANATIRVRLKDTDTQLRVKDMLQKTLNADPNDPQYVVALNLQSASPRWLTALHALPMYLGLDLRGGVHFLLQVDMTGALTKKLDSDASDARTQLRDKGIRDGGVARVDQTVVANFADQDTAEQARKLLASSVSELQWATQPGGGGYQVVGTFTPAVQKAVEEAALKQNLTTLHNRVNELGVSEPILQQQGNDRIVVELPGVQDTAKAKDIIGRTATLEARLADPLNTHPNPNDPVPPGEELFTQGNQAPVLLKKQVIFTGDRIIDASAGFDEHQRPSVNIRLDSAGGRAVRAVSRENIGKPMAMVLFEKGKGEVLTVATIQSELGDRFQITGQPTPQAAADLALLLRAGSLAAPMDIIEERTIGPSLGADNIRMGFHSVIWGFVAIAVFMIAYYMLFGVVSVLGLSVNLLLLVAVLSLMQATLTLPGIAAIALALGMAIDSNVLINERIREELRRGASPQIAIQEGYAHAWATILDSNVTTLIAGLALLAFGSGPVRAFAIVHCLGILTSMFSAVFFSRGLVNLWYGGRKKLQSLAIGQVWRPAAAEAGAAPQLGQDARANAPQXXXXXXXXXXXXXXXXXXXXXXXXXXXXXXXXXXASPRRSSRRARRAPASRSRAAARARACRPSRARPTKRRRRTWNFSASVKTFRSCGTRWSSTWSRS
;
A
#
# COMPACT_ATOMS: atom_id res chain seq x y z
N MET A 1 31.76 25.79 1.46
CA MET A 1 30.54 26.26 0.78
C MET A 1 29.52 25.12 0.63
N VAL A 2 29.83 23.99 0.00
CA VAL A 2 28.92 22.83 -0.16
C VAL A 2 28.26 22.41 1.17
N MET A 3 29.06 22.32 2.23
CA MET A 3 28.58 21.93 3.56
C MET A 3 27.53 22.91 4.12
N VAL A 4 27.76 24.23 3.95
CA VAL A 4 26.82 25.27 4.43
C VAL A 4 25.51 25.21 3.62
N VAL A 5 25.61 25.04 2.31
CA VAL A 5 24.44 24.90 1.43
C VAL A 5 23.63 23.66 1.80
N ALA A 6 24.31 22.51 2.00
CA ALA A 6 23.64 21.25 2.40
C ALA A 6 22.93 21.41 3.76
N LEU A 7 23.55 22.11 4.72
CA LEU A 7 22.94 22.37 6.02
C LEU A 7 21.72 23.31 5.91
N ALA A 8 21.82 24.35 5.08
CA ALA A 8 20.72 25.30 4.88
C ALA A 8 19.49 24.59 4.25
N ILE A 9 19.73 23.79 3.21
CA ILE A 9 18.70 22.98 2.55
C ILE A 9 18.15 21.95 3.56
N GLY A 10 19.05 21.27 4.28
CA GLY A 10 18.68 20.30 5.30
C GLY A 10 17.76 20.89 6.36
N PHE A 11 18.10 22.06 6.88
CA PHE A 11 17.29 22.78 7.88
C PHE A 11 15.92 23.17 7.29
N LEU A 12 15.92 23.73 6.07
CA LEU A 12 14.69 24.20 5.40
C LEU A 12 13.68 23.06 5.23
N TYR A 13 14.12 21.89 4.73
CA TYR A 13 13.24 20.74 4.47
C TYR A 13 12.94 19.92 5.71
N THR A 14 13.72 20.06 6.78
CA THR A 14 13.41 19.42 8.09
C THR A 14 12.36 20.21 8.86
N LEU A 15 12.36 21.55 8.73
CA LEU A 15 11.54 22.45 9.52
C LEU A 15 10.03 22.16 9.48
N PRO A 16 9.40 21.80 8.33
CA PRO A 16 7.96 21.50 8.29
C PRO A 16 7.51 20.40 9.25
N ASN A 17 8.38 19.42 9.53
CA ASN A 17 8.03 18.26 10.38
C ASN A 17 7.84 18.63 11.86
N PHE A 18 8.25 19.81 12.29
CA PHE A 18 8.08 20.28 13.66
C PHE A 18 6.72 20.94 13.93
N PHE A 19 5.96 21.27 12.86
CA PHE A 19 4.68 21.98 13.01
C PHE A 19 3.50 21.02 13.24
N GLY A 20 3.65 19.74 12.93
CA GLY A 20 2.61 18.74 13.12
C GLY A 20 1.45 18.87 12.12
N GLU A 21 0.34 18.22 12.41
CA GLU A 21 -0.90 18.25 11.63
C GLU A 21 -2.01 18.88 12.46
N ALA A 22 -2.85 19.66 11.82
CA ALA A 22 -4.02 20.32 12.39
C ALA A 22 -5.30 19.76 11.76
N PRO A 23 -6.42 19.67 12.51
CA PRO A 23 -7.70 19.25 11.95
C PRO A 23 -8.11 20.17 10.80
N ALA A 24 -8.59 19.59 9.71
CA ALA A 24 -9.03 20.35 8.54
C ALA A 24 -10.29 19.76 7.95
N VAL A 25 -11.09 20.58 7.29
CA VAL A 25 -12.23 20.15 6.50
C VAL A 25 -11.87 20.39 5.04
N GLN A 26 -11.99 19.35 4.25
CA GLN A 26 -11.75 19.41 2.80
C GLN A 26 -13.06 19.42 2.06
N VAL A 27 -13.22 20.38 1.16
CA VAL A 27 -14.34 20.46 0.23
C VAL A 27 -13.80 20.09 -1.15
N SER A 28 -14.43 19.11 -1.78
CA SER A 28 -14.13 18.68 -3.15
C SER A 28 -15.42 18.62 -3.95
N SER A 29 -15.29 18.58 -5.28
CA SER A 29 -16.48 18.43 -6.13
C SER A 29 -17.12 17.06 -5.90
N GLY A 30 -18.43 17.04 -5.71
CA GLY A 30 -19.22 15.80 -5.66
C GLY A 30 -19.69 15.34 -7.03
N LYS A 31 -19.51 16.20 -8.05
CA LYS A 31 -19.95 15.92 -9.43
C LYS A 31 -18.91 16.42 -10.43
N ALA A 32 -18.71 15.68 -11.49
CA ALA A 32 -17.79 16.07 -12.57
C ALA A 32 -18.19 17.38 -13.26
N THR A 33 -19.47 17.75 -13.19
CA THR A 33 -20.02 18.98 -13.78
C THR A 33 -19.84 20.20 -12.89
N VAL A 34 -19.60 20.01 -11.59
CA VAL A 34 -19.42 21.10 -10.63
C VAL A 34 -17.92 21.34 -10.44
N LYS A 35 -17.47 22.52 -10.83
CA LYS A 35 -16.05 22.91 -10.65
C LYS A 35 -15.94 23.78 -9.43
N LEU A 36 -14.99 23.47 -8.56
CA LEU A 36 -14.61 24.40 -7.49
C LEU A 36 -13.88 25.58 -8.11
N GLY A 37 -14.28 26.77 -7.70
CA GLY A 37 -13.71 28.01 -8.17
C GLY A 37 -13.66 29.05 -7.06
N ALA A 38 -13.33 30.28 -7.45
CA ALA A 38 -13.30 31.44 -6.54
C ALA A 38 -14.67 31.68 -5.87
N ASP A 39 -15.77 31.42 -6.59
CA ASP A 39 -17.12 31.57 -6.07
C ASP A 39 -17.42 30.61 -4.92
N THR A 40 -16.98 29.32 -5.08
CA THR A 40 -17.13 28.32 -4.02
C THR A 40 -16.24 28.68 -2.80
N LEU A 41 -15.03 29.17 -3.06
CA LEU A 41 -14.14 29.65 -1.98
C LEU A 41 -14.81 30.78 -1.21
N ALA A 42 -15.38 31.77 -1.91
CA ALA A 42 -16.08 32.90 -1.29
C ALA A 42 -17.29 32.43 -0.46
N GLN A 43 -18.04 31.42 -0.94
CA GLN A 43 -19.14 30.82 -0.20
C GLN A 43 -18.68 30.13 1.09
N VAL A 44 -17.57 29.39 1.03
CA VAL A 44 -16.96 28.74 2.21
C VAL A 44 -16.53 29.79 3.23
N GLU A 45 -15.84 30.86 2.78
CA GLU A 45 -15.40 31.95 3.66
C GLU A 45 -16.58 32.72 4.28
N ALA A 46 -17.63 32.99 3.50
CA ALA A 46 -18.84 33.63 3.98
C ALA A 46 -19.55 32.77 5.04
N ALA A 47 -19.64 31.45 4.80
CA ALA A 47 -20.24 30.52 5.75
C ALA A 47 -19.46 30.46 7.08
N LEU A 48 -18.12 30.47 7.01
CA LEU A 48 -17.26 30.49 8.20
C LEU A 48 -17.46 31.79 9.00
N LYS A 49 -17.50 32.93 8.31
CA LYS A 49 -17.72 34.25 8.94
C LYS A 49 -19.12 34.35 9.57
N ALA A 50 -20.17 33.91 8.87
CA ALA A 50 -21.55 33.95 9.34
C ALA A 50 -21.74 33.14 10.63
N ASN A 51 -21.00 32.03 10.78
CA ASN A 51 -21.08 31.17 11.95
C ASN A 51 -19.98 31.47 12.99
N GLN A 52 -19.24 32.56 12.83
CA GLN A 52 -18.18 33.04 13.75
C GLN A 52 -17.11 31.97 14.00
N VAL A 53 -16.77 31.18 12.97
CA VAL A 53 -15.73 30.16 13.07
C VAL A 53 -14.37 30.79 12.73
N ALA A 54 -13.44 30.71 13.66
CA ALA A 54 -12.05 31.13 13.44
C ALA A 54 -11.28 29.98 12.74
N ALA A 55 -11.15 30.07 11.43
CA ALA A 55 -10.28 29.18 10.67
C ALA A 55 -8.84 29.73 10.72
N ASP A 56 -7.87 28.84 10.96
CA ASP A 56 -6.45 29.22 10.95
C ASP A 56 -5.97 29.52 9.53
N ASP A 57 -6.52 28.81 8.55
CA ASP A 57 -6.14 28.95 7.14
C ASP A 57 -7.24 28.41 6.24
N VAL A 58 -7.46 29.04 5.09
CA VAL A 58 -8.32 28.53 4.03
C VAL A 58 -7.49 28.53 2.75
N THR A 59 -7.25 27.35 2.20
CA THR A 59 -6.43 27.19 1.00
C THR A 59 -7.27 26.60 -0.13
N PHE A 60 -7.10 27.15 -1.33
CA PHE A 60 -7.69 26.65 -2.56
C PHE A 60 -6.56 26.05 -3.41
N ASP A 61 -6.59 24.74 -3.60
CA ASP A 61 -5.61 24.00 -4.38
C ASP A 61 -6.24 23.60 -5.72
N ASN A 62 -5.73 24.19 -6.78
CA ASN A 62 -6.16 23.93 -8.17
C ASN A 62 -5.05 23.25 -8.96
N SER A 63 -3.99 22.76 -8.31
CA SER A 63 -2.85 22.15 -8.97
C SER A 63 -3.10 20.70 -9.39
N SER A 64 -4.02 20.02 -8.73
CA SER A 64 -4.40 18.64 -9.00
C SER A 64 -5.56 18.57 -10.01
N ALA A 65 -5.77 17.40 -10.60
CA ALA A 65 -6.87 17.14 -11.55
C ALA A 65 -8.25 17.47 -10.94
N ASN A 66 -8.36 17.37 -9.62
CA ASN A 66 -9.57 17.71 -8.86
C ASN A 66 -9.25 18.86 -7.89
N ALA A 67 -9.75 20.04 -8.16
CA ALA A 67 -9.58 21.20 -7.28
C ALA A 67 -10.16 20.89 -5.88
N THR A 68 -9.50 21.39 -4.81
CA THR A 68 -9.96 21.21 -3.43
C THR A 68 -9.85 22.51 -2.64
N ILE A 69 -10.81 22.75 -1.74
CA ILE A 69 -10.71 23.82 -0.74
C ILE A 69 -10.48 23.13 0.61
N ARG A 70 -9.44 23.57 1.33
CA ARG A 70 -9.12 23.03 2.65
C ARG A 70 -9.21 24.14 3.70
N VAL A 71 -9.98 23.89 4.75
CA VAL A 71 -10.19 24.80 5.88
C VAL A 71 -9.48 24.18 7.09
N ARG A 72 -8.37 24.80 7.52
CA ARG A 72 -7.59 24.36 8.69
C ARG A 72 -8.18 24.95 9.96
N LEU A 73 -8.33 24.10 10.99
CA LEU A 73 -9.00 24.40 12.24
C LEU A 73 -8.12 24.05 13.43
N LYS A 74 -8.47 24.56 14.63
CA LYS A 74 -7.65 24.37 15.83
C LYS A 74 -7.91 23.03 16.54
N ASP A 75 -9.13 22.53 16.48
CA ASP A 75 -9.54 21.34 17.24
C ASP A 75 -10.56 20.51 16.48
N THR A 76 -10.70 19.26 16.90
CA THR A 76 -11.57 18.27 16.26
C THR A 76 -13.07 18.55 16.47
N ASP A 77 -13.44 19.18 17.58
CA ASP A 77 -14.85 19.52 17.84
C ASP A 77 -15.31 20.63 16.88
N THR A 78 -14.47 21.63 16.65
CA THR A 78 -14.72 22.68 15.64
C THR A 78 -14.74 22.07 14.24
N GLN A 79 -13.85 21.08 13.98
CA GLN A 79 -13.81 20.37 12.69
C GLN A 79 -15.14 19.69 12.36
N LEU A 80 -15.72 18.98 13.33
CA LEU A 80 -17.02 18.30 13.15
C LEU A 80 -18.13 19.31 12.88
N ARG A 81 -18.20 20.39 13.68
CA ARG A 81 -19.20 21.46 13.49
C ARG A 81 -19.09 22.12 12.12
N VAL A 82 -17.85 22.41 11.68
CA VAL A 82 -17.59 23.04 10.37
C VAL A 82 -17.96 22.10 9.24
N LYS A 83 -17.65 20.80 9.35
CA LYS A 83 -18.07 19.79 8.37
C LYS A 83 -19.58 19.82 8.19
N ASP A 84 -20.33 19.71 9.29
CA ASP A 84 -21.81 19.67 9.24
C ASP A 84 -22.39 20.98 8.72
N MET A 85 -21.83 22.11 9.13
CA MET A 85 -22.22 23.44 8.65
C MET A 85 -21.99 23.58 7.13
N LEU A 86 -20.77 23.28 6.67
CA LEU A 86 -20.42 23.39 5.24
C LEU A 86 -21.23 22.39 4.40
N GLN A 87 -21.48 21.18 4.92
CA GLN A 87 -22.30 20.20 4.22
C GLN A 87 -23.71 20.72 3.99
N LYS A 88 -24.30 21.40 4.97
CA LYS A 88 -25.64 22.00 4.85
C LYS A 88 -25.64 23.27 3.97
N THR A 89 -24.61 24.09 4.08
CA THR A 89 -24.54 25.38 3.34
C THR A 89 -24.25 25.18 1.86
N LEU A 90 -23.33 24.27 1.53
CA LEU A 90 -22.92 24.03 0.15
C LEU A 90 -23.83 23.07 -0.60
N ASN A 91 -24.54 22.21 0.14
CA ASN A 91 -25.47 21.23 -0.44
C ASN A 91 -26.90 21.56 0.01
N ALA A 92 -27.57 22.42 -0.77
CA ALA A 92 -28.92 22.85 -0.50
C ALA A 92 -29.91 21.68 -0.48
N ASP A 93 -29.67 20.66 -1.31
CA ASP A 93 -30.42 19.40 -1.31
C ASP A 93 -29.56 18.28 -0.74
N PRO A 94 -29.90 17.73 0.43
CA PRO A 94 -29.14 16.60 0.99
C PRO A 94 -29.15 15.33 0.12
N ASN A 95 -30.16 15.20 -0.75
CA ASN A 95 -30.27 14.04 -1.66
C ASN A 95 -29.50 14.23 -2.95
N ASP A 96 -28.98 15.44 -3.22
CA ASP A 96 -28.19 15.74 -4.41
C ASP A 96 -26.98 16.60 -4.07
N PRO A 97 -26.01 16.05 -3.30
CA PRO A 97 -24.86 16.84 -2.84
C PRO A 97 -23.94 17.23 -4.01
N GLN A 98 -23.78 18.51 -4.23
CA GLN A 98 -22.90 19.10 -5.25
C GLN A 98 -21.44 19.05 -4.80
N TYR A 99 -21.20 19.04 -3.50
CA TYR A 99 -19.85 19.06 -2.91
C TYR A 99 -19.71 17.94 -1.87
N VAL A 100 -18.56 17.30 -1.87
CA VAL A 100 -18.17 16.35 -0.82
C VAL A 100 -17.40 17.12 0.25
N VAL A 101 -17.89 17.09 1.47
CA VAL A 101 -17.25 17.73 2.64
C VAL A 101 -16.71 16.62 3.53
N ALA A 102 -15.38 16.48 3.57
CA ALA A 102 -14.68 15.38 4.24
C ALA A 102 -13.81 15.91 5.38
N LEU A 103 -13.66 15.11 6.43
CA LEU A 103 -12.70 15.36 7.50
C LEU A 103 -11.29 15.02 6.97
N ASN A 104 -10.33 15.88 7.25
CA ASN A 104 -8.94 15.68 6.82
C ASN A 104 -8.00 16.22 7.90
N LEU A 105 -6.72 15.96 7.74
CA LEU A 105 -5.63 16.55 8.52
C LEU A 105 -4.73 17.32 7.55
N GLN A 106 -4.35 18.51 7.92
CA GLN A 106 -3.48 19.38 7.10
C GLN A 106 -2.27 19.81 7.91
N SER A 107 -1.10 19.89 7.25
CA SER A 107 0.11 20.40 7.90
C SER A 107 -0.13 21.78 8.50
N ALA A 108 0.33 21.98 9.74
CA ALA A 108 0.31 23.28 10.41
C ALA A 108 1.47 24.19 9.98
N SER A 109 2.25 23.80 8.98
CA SER A 109 3.41 24.57 8.48
C SER A 109 3.00 25.96 7.99
N PRO A 110 3.81 26.99 8.26
CA PRO A 110 3.59 28.34 7.72
C PRO A 110 3.58 28.38 6.18
N ARG A 111 2.80 29.32 5.62
CA ARG A 111 2.61 29.46 4.18
C ARG A 111 3.90 29.67 3.39
N TRP A 112 4.92 30.34 3.98
CA TRP A 112 6.20 30.58 3.30
C TRP A 112 6.97 29.27 3.03
N LEU A 113 6.85 28.27 3.93
CA LEU A 113 7.46 26.94 3.74
C LEU A 113 6.76 26.18 2.62
N THR A 114 5.43 26.21 2.61
CA THR A 114 4.65 25.53 1.55
C THR A 114 4.88 26.21 0.18
N ALA A 115 5.06 27.52 0.15
CA ALA A 115 5.40 28.26 -1.08
C ALA A 115 6.76 27.84 -1.66
N LEU A 116 7.70 27.40 -0.79
CA LEU A 116 9.00 26.86 -1.20
C LEU A 116 8.96 25.35 -1.47
N HIS A 117 7.76 24.75 -1.49
CA HIS A 117 7.54 23.30 -1.63
C HIS A 117 8.25 22.49 -0.53
N ALA A 118 8.54 23.12 0.62
CA ALA A 118 9.04 22.43 1.81
C ALA A 118 7.85 21.90 2.60
N LEU A 119 7.50 20.64 2.33
CA LEU A 119 6.37 19.95 2.92
C LEU A 119 6.86 18.91 3.93
N PRO A 120 6.08 18.62 4.99
CA PRO A 120 6.47 17.54 5.91
C PRO A 120 6.39 16.18 5.21
N MET A 121 7.13 15.21 5.71
CA MET A 121 7.01 13.81 5.25
C MET A 121 5.64 13.25 5.63
N TYR A 122 5.14 12.29 4.85
CA TYR A 122 3.86 11.65 5.14
C TYR A 122 4.00 10.67 6.31
N LEU A 123 2.95 10.57 7.12
CA LEU A 123 2.86 9.61 8.21
C LEU A 123 2.05 8.39 7.74
N GLY A 124 2.63 7.23 7.89
CA GLY A 124 1.96 5.97 7.54
C GLY A 124 0.85 5.59 8.52
N LEU A 125 0.13 4.54 8.18
CA LEU A 125 -1.03 4.04 8.91
C LEU A 125 -0.73 3.82 10.40
N ASP A 126 0.46 3.29 10.74
CA ASP A 126 0.88 3.00 12.12
C ASP A 126 1.02 4.25 12.99
N LEU A 127 1.23 5.42 12.37
CA LEU A 127 1.51 6.70 13.04
C LEU A 127 0.32 7.66 12.96
N ARG A 128 -0.44 7.64 11.86
CA ARG A 128 -1.57 8.54 11.64
C ARG A 128 -2.91 7.92 12.06
N GLY A 129 -2.93 6.59 12.18
CA GLY A 129 -4.17 5.84 12.30
C GLY A 129 -4.86 5.69 10.96
N GLY A 130 -5.96 4.97 10.90
CA GLY A 130 -6.70 4.72 9.67
C GLY A 130 -7.08 3.25 9.51
N VAL A 131 -7.23 2.80 8.28
CA VAL A 131 -7.71 1.44 7.97
C VAL A 131 -6.75 0.71 7.02
N HIS A 132 -6.53 -0.56 7.31
CA HIS A 132 -5.80 -1.51 6.47
C HIS A 132 -6.77 -2.58 6.00
N PHE A 133 -6.83 -2.81 4.70
CA PHE A 133 -7.55 -3.93 4.09
C PHE A 133 -6.57 -4.81 3.32
N LEU A 134 -6.74 -6.13 3.47
CA LEU A 134 -6.10 -7.12 2.59
C LEU A 134 -7.21 -7.74 1.75
N LEU A 135 -7.12 -7.57 0.44
CA LEU A 135 -8.10 -8.04 -0.54
C LEU A 135 -7.51 -9.22 -1.30
N GLN A 136 -8.30 -10.27 -1.48
CA GLN A 136 -7.94 -11.41 -2.33
C GLN A 136 -8.75 -11.34 -3.64
N VAL A 137 -8.06 -11.39 -4.76
CA VAL A 137 -8.65 -11.35 -6.11
C VAL A 137 -9.04 -12.76 -6.51
N ASP A 138 -10.28 -12.95 -6.98
CA ASP A 138 -10.76 -14.22 -7.52
C ASP A 138 -10.17 -14.45 -8.91
N MET A 139 -9.00 -15.09 -8.95
CA MET A 139 -8.32 -15.42 -10.20
C MET A 139 -9.11 -16.41 -11.06
N THR A 140 -9.85 -17.32 -10.42
CA THR A 140 -10.73 -18.28 -11.13
C THR A 140 -11.86 -17.53 -11.86
N GLY A 141 -12.45 -16.58 -11.16
CA GLY A 141 -13.47 -15.69 -11.76
C GLY A 141 -12.93 -14.86 -12.92
N ALA A 142 -11.70 -14.37 -12.83
CA ALA A 142 -11.04 -13.64 -13.91
C ALA A 142 -10.86 -14.50 -15.17
N LEU A 143 -10.36 -15.72 -14.99
CA LEU A 143 -10.17 -16.68 -16.09
C LEU A 143 -11.50 -17.09 -16.72
N THR A 144 -12.51 -17.35 -15.89
CA THR A 144 -13.87 -17.67 -16.34
C THR A 144 -14.45 -16.58 -17.21
N LYS A 145 -14.37 -15.32 -16.74
CA LYS A 145 -14.88 -14.14 -17.46
C LYS A 145 -14.16 -13.95 -18.81
N LYS A 146 -12.84 -14.18 -18.83
CA LYS A 146 -12.06 -14.11 -20.07
C LYS A 146 -12.47 -15.20 -21.07
N LEU A 147 -12.66 -16.44 -20.59
CA LEU A 147 -13.12 -17.56 -21.43
C LEU A 147 -14.54 -17.31 -21.99
N ASP A 148 -15.44 -16.70 -21.22
CA ASP A 148 -16.78 -16.32 -21.68
C ASP A 148 -16.70 -15.27 -22.79
N SER A 149 -15.79 -14.28 -22.65
CA SER A 149 -15.51 -13.29 -23.70
C SER A 149 -14.96 -13.96 -24.95
N ASP A 150 -13.96 -14.82 -24.81
CA ASP A 150 -13.32 -15.53 -25.93
C ASP A 150 -14.31 -16.46 -26.64
N ALA A 151 -15.24 -17.08 -25.91
CA ALA A 151 -16.32 -17.88 -26.50
C ALA A 151 -17.28 -17.01 -27.33
N SER A 152 -17.59 -15.80 -26.85
CA SER A 152 -18.41 -14.83 -27.59
C SER A 152 -17.70 -14.35 -28.86
N ASP A 153 -16.41 -14.05 -28.75
CA ASP A 153 -15.59 -13.65 -29.89
C ASP A 153 -15.46 -14.76 -30.92
N ALA A 154 -15.23 -16.00 -30.47
CA ALA A 154 -15.17 -17.19 -31.34
C ALA A 154 -16.49 -17.37 -32.10
N ARG A 155 -17.63 -17.25 -31.41
CA ARG A 155 -18.96 -17.33 -32.03
C ARG A 155 -19.14 -16.27 -33.11
N THR A 156 -18.74 -15.05 -32.82
CA THR A 156 -18.83 -13.92 -33.74
C THR A 156 -17.98 -14.15 -35.01
N GLN A 157 -16.73 -14.60 -34.80
CA GLN A 157 -15.81 -14.89 -35.92
C GLN A 157 -16.32 -16.01 -36.83
N LEU A 158 -16.86 -17.08 -36.25
CA LEU A 158 -17.43 -18.19 -37.03
C LEU A 158 -18.62 -17.72 -37.84
N ARG A 159 -19.53 -16.95 -37.24
CA ARG A 159 -20.73 -16.40 -37.90
C ARG A 159 -20.33 -15.46 -39.04
N ASP A 160 -19.37 -14.56 -38.83
CA ASP A 160 -18.93 -13.56 -39.83
C ASP A 160 -18.28 -14.21 -41.06
N LYS A 161 -17.69 -15.40 -40.87
CA LYS A 161 -17.10 -16.18 -41.96
C LYS A 161 -18.06 -17.25 -42.52
N GLY A 162 -19.29 -17.28 -42.01
CA GLY A 162 -20.33 -18.20 -42.51
C GLY A 162 -20.10 -19.67 -42.17
N ILE A 163 -19.25 -19.96 -41.18
CA ILE A 163 -18.99 -21.33 -40.70
C ILE A 163 -20.10 -21.70 -39.71
N ARG A 164 -20.91 -22.67 -40.11
CA ARG A 164 -22.02 -23.16 -39.23
C ARG A 164 -21.50 -24.03 -38.10
N ASP A 165 -21.84 -23.66 -36.89
CA ASP A 165 -21.49 -24.39 -35.69
C ASP A 165 -22.74 -24.94 -34.99
N GLY A 166 -22.59 -25.98 -34.19
CA GLY A 166 -23.61 -26.56 -33.32
C GLY A 166 -23.68 -25.87 -31.95
N GLY A 167 -23.08 -24.69 -31.82
CA GLY A 167 -23.01 -23.93 -30.61
C GLY A 167 -21.58 -23.78 -30.08
N VAL A 168 -21.23 -22.54 -29.69
CA VAL A 168 -19.96 -22.23 -29.01
C VAL A 168 -20.28 -21.83 -27.58
N ALA A 169 -19.64 -22.47 -26.64
CA ALA A 169 -19.87 -22.20 -25.21
C ALA A 169 -18.60 -22.49 -24.40
N ARG A 170 -18.50 -21.84 -23.25
CA ARG A 170 -17.51 -22.25 -22.25
C ARG A 170 -18.00 -23.52 -21.54
N VAL A 171 -17.11 -24.47 -21.43
CA VAL A 171 -17.32 -25.70 -20.63
C VAL A 171 -16.13 -25.75 -19.66
N ASP A 172 -16.39 -25.55 -18.38
CA ASP A 172 -15.38 -25.45 -17.32
C ASP A 172 -14.29 -24.40 -17.66
N GLN A 173 -13.05 -24.84 -17.85
CA GLN A 173 -11.88 -24.00 -18.14
C GLN A 173 -11.52 -24.00 -19.65
N THR A 174 -12.47 -24.34 -20.52
CA THR A 174 -12.24 -24.42 -21.97
C THR A 174 -13.38 -23.77 -22.74
N VAL A 175 -13.09 -23.35 -23.96
CA VAL A 175 -14.10 -22.92 -24.94
C VAL A 175 -14.31 -24.08 -25.91
N VAL A 176 -15.55 -24.52 -26.07
CA VAL A 176 -15.91 -25.64 -26.94
C VAL A 176 -16.85 -25.17 -28.05
N ALA A 177 -16.48 -25.41 -29.29
CA ALA A 177 -17.32 -25.19 -30.47
C ALA A 177 -17.63 -26.56 -31.13
N ASN A 178 -18.92 -26.87 -31.35
CA ASN A 178 -19.38 -28.14 -31.86
C ASN A 178 -19.60 -28.06 -33.40
N PHE A 179 -19.25 -29.14 -34.12
CA PHE A 179 -19.38 -29.23 -35.57
C PHE A 179 -19.87 -30.63 -35.96
N ALA A 180 -20.60 -30.70 -37.08
CA ALA A 180 -21.14 -31.96 -37.60
C ALA A 180 -20.08 -32.82 -38.28
N ASP A 181 -19.11 -32.17 -38.96
CA ASP A 181 -18.10 -32.85 -39.76
C ASP A 181 -16.68 -32.37 -39.42
N GLN A 182 -15.68 -33.18 -39.81
CA GLN A 182 -14.28 -32.96 -39.50
C GLN A 182 -13.69 -31.77 -40.29
N ASP A 183 -14.07 -31.62 -41.55
CA ASP A 183 -13.52 -30.61 -42.43
C ASP A 183 -13.92 -29.19 -41.98
N THR A 184 -15.20 -29.02 -41.59
CA THR A 184 -15.69 -27.75 -41.00
C THR A 184 -15.03 -27.46 -39.70
N ALA A 185 -14.84 -28.48 -38.83
CA ALA A 185 -14.12 -28.31 -37.54
C ALA A 185 -12.67 -27.86 -37.74
N GLU A 186 -11.98 -28.44 -38.74
CA GLU A 186 -10.57 -28.06 -39.01
C GLU A 186 -10.46 -26.65 -39.61
N GLN A 187 -11.42 -26.24 -40.47
CA GLN A 187 -11.51 -24.84 -40.99
C GLN A 187 -11.75 -23.89 -39.81
N ALA A 188 -12.68 -24.23 -38.91
CA ALA A 188 -12.96 -23.44 -37.72
C ALA A 188 -11.72 -23.33 -36.82
N ARG A 189 -11.02 -24.43 -36.61
CA ARG A 189 -9.79 -24.45 -35.79
C ARG A 189 -8.74 -23.48 -36.36
N LYS A 190 -8.51 -23.51 -37.68
CA LYS A 190 -7.54 -22.62 -38.36
C LYS A 190 -7.95 -21.14 -38.21
N LEU A 191 -9.23 -20.84 -38.41
CA LEU A 191 -9.78 -19.49 -38.24
C LEU A 191 -9.62 -19.01 -36.81
N LEU A 192 -10.05 -19.82 -35.80
CA LEU A 192 -10.01 -19.46 -34.40
C LEU A 192 -8.57 -19.31 -33.91
N ALA A 193 -7.64 -20.14 -34.37
CA ALA A 193 -6.22 -20.03 -34.04
C ALA A 193 -5.61 -18.72 -34.51
N SER A 194 -6.13 -18.12 -35.60
CA SER A 194 -5.64 -16.83 -36.08
C SER A 194 -6.39 -15.63 -35.49
N SER A 195 -7.68 -15.78 -35.16
CA SER A 195 -8.52 -14.67 -34.67
C SER A 195 -8.63 -14.58 -33.16
N VAL A 196 -8.57 -15.72 -32.44
CA VAL A 196 -8.55 -15.79 -30.96
C VAL A 196 -7.27 -16.53 -30.56
N SER A 197 -6.15 -15.87 -30.75
CA SER A 197 -4.80 -16.44 -30.64
C SER A 197 -4.36 -16.71 -29.19
N GLU A 198 -5.10 -16.21 -28.20
CA GLU A 198 -4.81 -16.44 -26.79
C GLU A 198 -5.10 -17.88 -26.35
N LEU A 199 -5.98 -18.59 -27.09
CA LEU A 199 -6.33 -19.99 -26.83
C LEU A 199 -5.59 -20.93 -27.80
N GLN A 200 -5.14 -22.05 -27.27
CA GLN A 200 -4.66 -23.17 -28.08
C GLN A 200 -5.87 -24.00 -28.50
N TRP A 201 -6.08 -24.13 -29.81
CA TRP A 201 -7.24 -24.80 -30.39
C TRP A 201 -6.87 -26.18 -30.89
N ALA A 202 -7.61 -27.20 -30.45
CA ALA A 202 -7.44 -28.60 -30.84
C ALA A 202 -8.78 -29.18 -31.30
N THR A 203 -8.75 -29.98 -32.36
CA THR A 203 -9.93 -30.71 -32.84
C THR A 203 -9.95 -32.09 -32.19
N GLN A 204 -11.11 -32.52 -31.67
CA GLN A 204 -11.31 -33.83 -31.08
C GLN A 204 -12.70 -34.35 -31.41
N PRO A 205 -12.91 -35.68 -31.45
CA PRO A 205 -14.26 -36.24 -31.61
C PRO A 205 -15.07 -36.05 -30.32
N GLY A 206 -16.34 -35.65 -30.43
CA GLY A 206 -17.22 -35.46 -29.29
C GLY A 206 -18.57 -34.90 -29.67
N GLY A 207 -19.57 -35.03 -28.81
CA GLY A 207 -20.91 -34.46 -28.98
C GLY A 207 -21.70 -34.99 -30.17
N GLY A 208 -21.39 -36.18 -30.69
CA GLY A 208 -22.04 -36.72 -31.86
C GLY A 208 -21.47 -36.25 -33.19
N GLY A 209 -20.30 -35.58 -33.15
CA GLY A 209 -19.56 -35.06 -34.30
C GLY A 209 -18.12 -34.73 -33.92
N TYR A 210 -17.70 -33.53 -34.20
CA TYR A 210 -16.37 -33.02 -33.86
C TYR A 210 -16.47 -31.75 -33.00
N GLN A 211 -15.53 -31.60 -32.09
CA GLN A 211 -15.41 -30.43 -31.23
C GLN A 211 -14.06 -29.75 -31.45
N VAL A 212 -14.08 -28.43 -31.54
CA VAL A 212 -12.88 -27.60 -31.48
C VAL A 212 -12.80 -27.00 -30.09
N VAL A 213 -11.76 -27.42 -29.34
CA VAL A 213 -11.59 -27.06 -27.93
C VAL A 213 -10.41 -26.08 -27.81
N GLY A 214 -10.69 -24.92 -27.22
CA GLY A 214 -9.70 -23.88 -26.93
C GLY A 214 -9.33 -23.89 -25.45
N THR A 215 -8.03 -23.93 -25.15
CA THR A 215 -7.50 -23.92 -23.77
C THR A 215 -6.42 -22.86 -23.63
N PHE A 216 -6.32 -22.25 -22.46
CA PHE A 216 -5.21 -21.35 -22.15
C PHE A 216 -3.90 -22.12 -21.96
N THR A 217 -2.82 -21.59 -22.49
CA THR A 217 -1.48 -22.04 -22.09
C THR A 217 -1.17 -21.49 -20.68
N PRO A 218 -0.27 -22.13 -19.92
CA PRO A 218 0.15 -21.58 -18.61
C PRO A 218 0.70 -20.16 -18.69
N ALA A 219 1.34 -19.79 -19.80
CA ALA A 219 1.87 -18.45 -20.00
C ALA A 219 0.74 -17.41 -20.17
N VAL A 220 -0.29 -17.74 -20.98
CA VAL A 220 -1.46 -16.88 -21.19
C VAL A 220 -2.29 -16.79 -19.92
N GLN A 221 -2.49 -17.92 -19.22
CA GLN A 221 -3.19 -17.92 -17.93
C GLN A 221 -2.56 -16.91 -16.97
N LYS A 222 -1.25 -16.98 -16.79
CA LYS A 222 -0.49 -16.06 -15.92
C LYS A 222 -0.64 -14.62 -16.40
N ALA A 223 -0.60 -14.38 -17.70
CA ALA A 223 -0.77 -13.02 -18.26
C ALA A 223 -2.17 -12.45 -17.97
N VAL A 224 -3.22 -13.27 -18.05
CA VAL A 224 -4.61 -12.89 -17.71
C VAL A 224 -4.72 -12.56 -16.22
N GLU A 225 -4.13 -13.40 -15.36
CA GLU A 225 -4.11 -13.19 -13.90
C GLU A 225 -3.41 -11.86 -13.53
N GLU A 226 -2.23 -11.62 -14.12
CA GLU A 226 -1.47 -10.37 -13.90
C GLU A 226 -2.21 -9.14 -14.41
N ALA A 227 -2.85 -9.25 -15.59
CA ALA A 227 -3.65 -8.17 -16.17
C ALA A 227 -4.87 -7.85 -15.29
N ALA A 228 -5.57 -8.88 -14.78
CA ALA A 228 -6.72 -8.72 -13.89
C ALA A 228 -6.31 -8.03 -12.59
N LEU A 229 -5.18 -8.45 -12.00
CA LEU A 229 -4.66 -7.84 -10.78
C LEU A 229 -4.31 -6.35 -10.99
N LYS A 230 -3.61 -6.06 -12.08
CA LYS A 230 -3.22 -4.69 -12.45
C LYS A 230 -4.44 -3.80 -12.68
N GLN A 231 -5.45 -4.32 -13.38
CA GLN A 231 -6.71 -3.59 -13.63
C GLN A 231 -7.45 -3.33 -12.31
N ASN A 232 -7.55 -4.34 -11.44
CA ASN A 232 -8.19 -4.20 -10.12
C ASN A 232 -7.46 -3.16 -9.27
N LEU A 233 -6.11 -3.15 -9.30
CA LEU A 233 -5.30 -2.17 -8.58
C LEU A 233 -5.58 -0.74 -9.09
N THR A 234 -5.70 -0.57 -10.41
CA THR A 234 -6.04 0.73 -11.03
C THR A 234 -7.45 1.18 -10.61
N THR A 235 -8.42 0.27 -10.64
CA THR A 235 -9.80 0.54 -10.22
C THR A 235 -9.87 0.93 -8.73
N LEU A 236 -9.14 0.21 -7.88
CA LEU A 236 -9.03 0.54 -6.45
C LEU A 236 -8.41 1.92 -6.23
N HIS A 237 -7.37 2.24 -7.00
CA HIS A 237 -6.72 3.55 -6.92
C HIS A 237 -7.72 4.69 -7.23
N ASN A 238 -8.53 4.51 -8.28
CA ASN A 238 -9.57 5.47 -8.64
C ASN A 238 -10.62 5.61 -7.52
N ARG A 239 -11.09 4.48 -6.95
CA ARG A 239 -12.07 4.45 -5.86
C ARG A 239 -11.57 5.15 -4.60
N VAL A 240 -10.30 4.91 -4.25
CA VAL A 240 -9.70 5.51 -3.05
C VAL A 240 -9.49 7.02 -3.24
N ASN A 241 -9.17 7.45 -4.47
CA ASN A 241 -9.08 8.87 -4.79
C ASN A 241 -10.44 9.58 -4.62
N GLU A 242 -11.54 8.91 -4.95
CA GLU A 242 -12.90 9.44 -4.72
C GLU A 242 -13.22 9.59 -3.23
N LEU A 243 -12.56 8.82 -2.34
CA LEU A 243 -12.68 9.00 -0.89
C LEU A 243 -11.96 10.25 -0.37
N GLY A 244 -11.13 10.88 -1.19
CA GLY A 244 -10.34 12.04 -0.80
C GLY A 244 -9.21 11.72 0.17
N VAL A 245 -8.76 10.47 0.21
CA VAL A 245 -7.69 10.04 1.11
C VAL A 245 -6.35 10.58 0.63
N SER A 246 -5.61 11.22 1.52
CA SER A 246 -4.25 11.69 1.21
C SER A 246 -3.28 10.52 1.31
N GLU A 247 -2.58 10.25 0.20
CA GLU A 247 -1.50 9.26 0.11
C GLU A 247 -1.92 7.85 0.54
N PRO A 248 -2.91 7.25 -0.13
CA PRO A 248 -3.23 5.85 0.11
C PRO A 248 -2.12 4.95 -0.39
N ILE A 249 -1.87 3.85 0.31
CA ILE A 249 -0.92 2.83 -0.14
C ILE A 249 -1.70 1.68 -0.75
N LEU A 250 -1.52 1.45 -2.04
CA LEU A 250 -2.11 0.33 -2.76
C LEU A 250 -0.98 -0.48 -3.37
N GLN A 251 -0.82 -1.71 -2.91
CA GLN A 251 0.30 -2.56 -3.33
C GLN A 251 -0.16 -3.99 -3.56
N GLN A 252 0.39 -4.60 -4.60
CA GLN A 252 0.27 -6.04 -4.81
C GLN A 252 1.05 -6.79 -3.72
N GLN A 253 0.44 -7.85 -3.18
CA GLN A 253 1.07 -8.76 -2.23
C GLN A 253 0.91 -10.21 -2.71
N GLY A 254 1.99 -10.81 -3.17
CA GLY A 254 1.94 -12.14 -3.78
C GLY A 254 1.33 -12.08 -5.18
N ASN A 255 0.66 -13.17 -5.58
CA ASN A 255 0.13 -13.30 -6.95
C ASN A 255 -1.36 -12.93 -7.06
N ASP A 256 -2.09 -12.92 -5.93
CA ASP A 256 -3.55 -12.83 -5.93
C ASP A 256 -4.10 -11.81 -4.92
N ARG A 257 -3.25 -11.06 -4.21
CA ARG A 257 -3.70 -10.17 -3.14
C ARG A 257 -3.29 -8.72 -3.37
N ILE A 258 -4.12 -7.81 -2.85
CA ILE A 258 -3.88 -6.37 -2.87
C ILE A 258 -4.02 -5.84 -1.43
N VAL A 259 -2.99 -5.14 -0.97
CA VAL A 259 -3.01 -4.37 0.28
C VAL A 259 -3.52 -2.97 -0.02
N VAL A 260 -4.49 -2.49 0.76
CA VAL A 260 -4.99 -1.12 0.70
C VAL A 260 -4.86 -0.52 2.10
N GLU A 261 -4.02 0.50 2.24
CA GLU A 261 -3.87 1.25 3.49
C GLU A 261 -4.37 2.68 3.28
N LEU A 262 -5.25 3.12 4.17
CA LEU A 262 -5.91 4.43 4.10
C LEU A 262 -5.58 5.22 5.38
N PRO A 263 -4.42 5.90 5.41
CA PRO A 263 -4.06 6.70 6.59
C PRO A 263 -5.04 7.85 6.80
N GLY A 264 -5.42 8.10 8.04
CA GLY A 264 -6.28 9.20 8.43
C GLY A 264 -7.77 8.98 8.22
N VAL A 265 -8.18 7.87 7.62
CA VAL A 265 -9.60 7.55 7.42
C VAL A 265 -10.22 7.13 8.75
N GLN A 266 -11.28 7.85 9.16
CA GLN A 266 -11.99 7.60 10.41
C GLN A 266 -13.28 6.77 10.21
N ASP A 267 -13.91 6.89 9.02
CA ASP A 267 -15.12 6.15 8.67
C ASP A 267 -14.74 4.86 7.92
N THR A 268 -14.51 3.81 8.68
CA THR A 268 -14.14 2.49 8.15
C THR A 268 -15.29 1.83 7.38
N ALA A 269 -16.54 2.05 7.80
CA ALA A 269 -17.71 1.46 7.16
C ALA A 269 -17.88 2.00 5.73
N LYS A 270 -17.75 3.31 5.57
CA LYS A 270 -17.83 3.97 4.26
C LYS A 270 -16.66 3.55 3.36
N ALA A 271 -15.45 3.48 3.90
CA ALA A 271 -14.28 3.01 3.15
C ALA A 271 -14.47 1.57 2.66
N LYS A 272 -14.94 0.69 3.54
CA LYS A 272 -15.24 -0.71 3.23
C LYS A 272 -16.30 -0.82 2.15
N ASP A 273 -17.36 -0.04 2.25
CA ASP A 273 -18.46 -0.03 1.26
C ASP A 273 -17.93 0.36 -0.13
N ILE A 274 -17.16 1.44 -0.23
CA ILE A 274 -16.63 1.93 -1.52
C ILE A 274 -15.62 0.95 -2.13
N ILE A 275 -14.69 0.44 -1.32
CA ILE A 275 -13.64 -0.47 -1.76
C ILE A 275 -14.23 -1.86 -2.08
N GLY A 276 -15.12 -2.34 -1.21
CA GLY A 276 -15.66 -3.71 -1.25
C GLY A 276 -16.76 -3.92 -2.29
N ARG A 277 -17.27 -2.86 -2.93
CA ARG A 277 -18.27 -3.02 -3.98
C ARG A 277 -17.65 -3.73 -5.18
N THR A 278 -17.80 -5.04 -5.24
CA THR A 278 -17.28 -5.89 -6.32
C THR A 278 -18.20 -5.87 -7.54
N ALA A 279 -18.65 -4.68 -7.91
CA ALA A 279 -19.63 -4.52 -8.95
C ALA A 279 -18.96 -4.55 -10.33
N THR A 280 -19.33 -5.50 -11.17
CA THR A 280 -19.03 -5.48 -12.60
C THR A 280 -20.31 -5.07 -13.35
N LEU A 281 -20.14 -4.22 -14.34
CA LEU A 281 -21.27 -3.72 -15.13
C LEU A 281 -21.28 -4.40 -16.49
N GLU A 282 -22.49 -4.77 -16.94
CA GLU A 282 -22.69 -5.30 -18.29
C GLU A 282 -23.89 -4.62 -18.94
N ALA A 283 -23.76 -4.28 -20.21
CA ALA A 283 -24.86 -3.84 -21.03
C ALA A 283 -25.40 -5.03 -21.86
N ARG A 284 -26.69 -5.32 -21.76
CA ARG A 284 -27.34 -6.43 -22.46
C ARG A 284 -28.66 -5.97 -23.10
N LEU A 285 -29.09 -6.62 -24.18
CA LEU A 285 -30.40 -6.39 -24.75
C LEU A 285 -31.46 -7.06 -23.87
N ALA A 286 -32.55 -6.38 -23.60
CA ALA A 286 -33.74 -6.97 -22.98
C ALA A 286 -34.67 -7.56 -24.07
N ASP A 287 -35.40 -8.59 -23.72
CA ASP A 287 -36.38 -9.16 -24.64
C ASP A 287 -37.56 -8.18 -24.77
N PRO A 288 -37.81 -7.66 -25.99
CA PRO A 288 -38.90 -6.69 -26.19
C PRO A 288 -40.29 -7.31 -26.04
N LEU A 289 -40.42 -8.64 -26.13
CA LEU A 289 -41.71 -9.33 -26.01
C LEU A 289 -42.04 -9.72 -24.56
N ASN A 290 -41.04 -9.88 -23.72
CA ASN A 290 -41.21 -10.36 -22.35
C ASN A 290 -40.24 -9.65 -21.38
N THR A 291 -40.35 -8.32 -21.35
CA THR A 291 -39.53 -7.47 -20.45
C THR A 291 -39.88 -7.68 -18.96
N HIS A 292 -41.07 -8.13 -18.66
CA HIS A 292 -41.56 -8.35 -17.28
C HIS A 292 -42.09 -9.79 -17.14
N PRO A 293 -41.23 -10.82 -17.26
CA PRO A 293 -41.71 -12.21 -17.23
C PRO A 293 -42.17 -12.63 -15.84
N ASN A 294 -43.05 -13.61 -15.83
CA ASN A 294 -43.45 -14.28 -14.59
C ASN A 294 -42.20 -15.04 -14.05
N PRO A 295 -41.86 -14.90 -12.76
CA PRO A 295 -40.66 -15.59 -12.23
C PRO A 295 -40.67 -17.11 -12.38
N ASN A 296 -41.86 -17.70 -12.56
CA ASN A 296 -42.02 -19.18 -12.65
C ASN A 296 -42.02 -19.70 -14.08
N ASP A 297 -42.03 -18.82 -15.10
CA ASP A 297 -42.05 -19.25 -16.49
C ASP A 297 -40.66 -19.77 -16.91
N PRO A 298 -40.59 -20.80 -17.79
CA PRO A 298 -39.30 -21.29 -18.26
C PRO A 298 -38.55 -20.22 -19.08
N VAL A 299 -37.28 -20.03 -18.74
CA VAL A 299 -36.42 -19.05 -19.41
C VAL A 299 -36.05 -19.57 -20.79
N PRO A 300 -36.29 -18.81 -21.88
CA PRO A 300 -35.92 -19.22 -23.24
C PRO A 300 -34.41 -19.50 -23.39
N PRO A 301 -34.03 -20.42 -24.28
CA PRO A 301 -32.59 -20.63 -24.55
C PRO A 301 -31.90 -19.37 -25.07
N GLY A 302 -30.78 -19.03 -24.46
CA GLY A 302 -30.02 -17.83 -24.84
C GLY A 302 -30.35 -16.57 -24.02
N GLU A 303 -31.26 -16.70 -23.03
CA GLU A 303 -31.67 -15.59 -22.16
C GLU A 303 -31.45 -15.94 -20.69
N GLU A 304 -31.48 -14.93 -19.84
CA GLU A 304 -31.34 -15.03 -18.39
C GLU A 304 -32.31 -14.05 -17.70
N LEU A 305 -32.86 -14.48 -16.56
CA LEU A 305 -33.78 -13.66 -15.77
C LEU A 305 -33.01 -12.89 -14.68
N PHE A 306 -33.21 -11.58 -14.61
CA PHE A 306 -32.57 -10.71 -13.63
C PHE A 306 -33.60 -9.94 -12.81
N THR A 307 -33.28 -9.72 -11.53
CA THR A 307 -34.09 -8.88 -10.65
C THR A 307 -33.81 -7.40 -10.91
N GLN A 308 -34.81 -6.57 -10.69
CA GLN A 308 -34.71 -5.11 -10.80
C GLN A 308 -35.22 -4.48 -9.50
N GLY A 309 -34.43 -4.52 -8.43
CA GLY A 309 -34.82 -4.03 -7.11
C GLY A 309 -36.15 -4.65 -6.67
N ASN A 310 -37.15 -3.82 -6.39
CA ASN A 310 -38.52 -4.22 -6.02
C ASN A 310 -39.49 -4.28 -7.22
N GLN A 311 -38.98 -4.13 -8.44
CA GLN A 311 -39.80 -4.21 -9.66
C GLN A 311 -39.85 -5.64 -10.18
N ALA A 312 -40.67 -5.87 -11.21
CA ALA A 312 -40.78 -7.17 -11.86
C ALA A 312 -39.46 -7.58 -12.50
N PRO A 313 -39.08 -8.87 -12.47
CA PRO A 313 -37.87 -9.34 -13.11
C PRO A 313 -37.84 -9.05 -14.60
N VAL A 314 -36.65 -8.89 -15.16
CA VAL A 314 -36.44 -8.57 -16.58
C VAL A 314 -35.69 -9.72 -17.24
N LEU A 315 -36.16 -10.13 -18.43
CA LEU A 315 -35.53 -11.18 -19.24
C LEU A 315 -34.50 -10.52 -20.17
N LEU A 316 -33.25 -10.91 -20.06
CA LEU A 316 -32.13 -10.34 -20.81
C LEU A 316 -31.42 -11.40 -21.66
N LYS A 317 -30.95 -10.98 -22.81
CA LYS A 317 -30.11 -11.84 -23.65
C LYS A 317 -28.77 -12.08 -22.98
N LYS A 318 -28.23 -13.31 -23.10
CA LYS A 318 -26.91 -13.67 -22.54
C LYS A 318 -25.76 -12.89 -23.20
N GLN A 319 -25.97 -12.41 -24.44
CA GLN A 319 -24.95 -11.67 -25.17
C GLN A 319 -24.72 -10.32 -24.54
N VAL A 320 -23.47 -10.09 -24.11
CA VAL A 320 -23.03 -8.81 -23.54
C VAL A 320 -22.65 -7.86 -24.69
N ILE A 321 -23.15 -6.64 -24.66
CA ILE A 321 -22.82 -5.61 -25.66
C ILE A 321 -21.46 -4.99 -25.33
N PHE A 322 -21.30 -4.57 -24.07
CA PHE A 322 -20.02 -4.09 -23.52
C PHE A 322 -20.03 -4.27 -22.01
N THR A 323 -18.84 -4.28 -21.43
CA THR A 323 -18.59 -4.38 -19.99
C THR A 323 -18.08 -3.03 -19.46
N GLY A 324 -18.16 -2.85 -18.16
CA GLY A 324 -17.81 -1.58 -17.50
C GLY A 324 -16.35 -1.14 -17.69
N ASP A 325 -15.46 -2.07 -18.02
CA ASP A 325 -14.04 -1.75 -18.34
C ASP A 325 -13.89 -0.91 -19.61
N ARG A 326 -14.91 -0.87 -20.47
CA ARG A 326 -14.94 -0.05 -21.69
C ARG A 326 -15.38 1.40 -21.40
N ILE A 327 -15.84 1.71 -20.19
CA ILE A 327 -16.28 3.06 -19.81
C ILE A 327 -15.04 3.89 -19.41
N ILE A 328 -14.78 4.95 -20.17
CA ILE A 328 -13.70 5.91 -19.87
C ILE A 328 -14.17 6.93 -18.83
N ASP A 329 -15.45 7.34 -18.91
CA ASP A 329 -15.99 8.41 -18.09
C ASP A 329 -17.50 8.25 -17.94
N ALA A 330 -18.01 8.63 -16.77
CA ALA A 330 -19.45 8.69 -16.49
C ALA A 330 -19.73 9.89 -15.59
N SER A 331 -20.72 10.71 -15.94
CA SER A 331 -21.05 11.91 -15.19
C SER A 331 -22.56 12.09 -15.10
N ALA A 332 -23.03 12.41 -13.89
CA ALA A 332 -24.42 12.77 -13.69
C ALA A 332 -24.75 14.10 -14.38
N GLY A 333 -25.96 14.24 -14.87
CA GLY A 333 -26.42 15.43 -15.57
C GLY A 333 -27.94 15.45 -15.67
N PHE A 334 -28.43 16.22 -16.60
CA PHE A 334 -29.86 16.28 -16.90
C PHE A 334 -30.06 16.09 -18.41
N ASP A 335 -31.19 15.48 -18.75
CA ASP A 335 -31.59 15.34 -20.16
C ASP A 335 -32.22 16.65 -20.69
N GLU A 336 -32.66 16.64 -21.94
CA GLU A 336 -33.29 17.80 -22.59
C GLU A 336 -34.59 18.25 -21.88
N HIS A 337 -35.20 17.37 -21.08
CA HIS A 337 -36.42 17.63 -20.32
C HIS A 337 -36.16 17.93 -18.85
N GLN A 338 -34.90 18.23 -18.48
CA GLN A 338 -34.47 18.52 -17.10
C GLN A 338 -34.66 17.32 -16.13
N ARG A 339 -34.71 16.09 -16.65
CA ARG A 339 -34.77 14.88 -15.83
C ARG A 339 -33.36 14.34 -15.54
N PRO A 340 -33.14 13.77 -14.35
CA PRO A 340 -31.83 13.24 -14.03
C PRO A 340 -31.37 12.17 -15.01
N SER A 341 -30.08 12.21 -15.39
CA SER A 341 -29.50 11.33 -16.41
C SER A 341 -28.02 11.09 -16.11
N VAL A 342 -27.42 10.09 -16.79
CA VAL A 342 -25.99 9.79 -16.70
C VAL A 342 -25.40 9.83 -18.11
N ASN A 343 -24.42 10.69 -18.31
CA ASN A 343 -23.65 10.77 -19.55
C ASN A 343 -22.51 9.74 -19.49
N ILE A 344 -22.39 8.91 -20.51
CA ILE A 344 -21.37 7.86 -20.60
C ILE A 344 -20.48 8.11 -21.80
N ARG A 345 -19.18 7.89 -21.62
CA ARG A 345 -18.20 7.89 -22.69
C ARG A 345 -17.42 6.56 -22.66
N LEU A 346 -17.50 5.84 -23.79
CA LEU A 346 -16.83 4.56 -23.98
C LEU A 346 -15.47 4.74 -24.71
N ASP A 347 -14.63 3.70 -24.62
CA ASP A 347 -13.45 3.58 -25.45
C ASP A 347 -13.85 3.26 -26.91
N SER A 348 -12.86 3.24 -27.82
CA SER A 348 -13.11 3.00 -29.23
C SER A 348 -13.70 1.62 -29.53
N ALA A 349 -13.35 0.61 -28.73
CA ALA A 349 -13.87 -0.76 -28.91
C ALA A 349 -15.32 -0.85 -28.43
N GLY A 350 -15.61 -0.33 -27.23
CA GLY A 350 -16.97 -0.26 -26.69
C GLY A 350 -17.91 0.56 -27.59
N GLY A 351 -17.42 1.69 -28.11
CA GLY A 351 -18.18 2.53 -29.05
C GLY A 351 -18.55 1.80 -30.34
N ARG A 352 -17.61 1.01 -30.89
CA ARG A 352 -17.91 0.17 -32.06
C ARG A 352 -18.94 -0.91 -31.78
N ALA A 353 -18.80 -1.58 -30.64
CA ALA A 353 -19.72 -2.65 -30.22
C ALA A 353 -21.15 -2.10 -30.01
N VAL A 354 -21.28 -0.99 -29.28
CA VAL A 354 -22.57 -0.35 -29.04
C VAL A 354 -23.21 0.13 -30.35
N ARG A 355 -22.41 0.74 -31.24
CA ARG A 355 -22.90 1.22 -32.55
C ARG A 355 -23.47 0.08 -33.37
N ALA A 356 -22.74 -1.05 -33.47
CA ALA A 356 -23.19 -2.20 -34.27
C ALA A 356 -24.52 -2.74 -33.75
N VAL A 357 -24.62 -2.94 -32.43
CA VAL A 357 -25.83 -3.51 -31.80
C VAL A 357 -27.01 -2.51 -31.84
N SER A 358 -26.75 -1.23 -31.52
CA SER A 358 -27.84 -0.24 -31.48
C SER A 358 -28.45 0.02 -32.86
N ARG A 359 -27.65 0.01 -33.93
CA ARG A 359 -28.14 0.16 -35.34
C ARG A 359 -29.19 -0.89 -35.67
N GLU A 360 -29.00 -2.13 -35.25
CA GLU A 360 -29.89 -3.27 -35.54
C GLU A 360 -31.07 -3.35 -34.56
N ASN A 361 -31.05 -2.60 -33.46
CA ASN A 361 -32.00 -2.76 -32.35
C ASN A 361 -32.63 -1.44 -31.90
N ILE A 362 -32.78 -0.48 -32.81
CA ILE A 362 -33.50 0.78 -32.53
C ILE A 362 -34.96 0.44 -32.15
N GLY A 363 -35.47 1.06 -31.10
CA GLY A 363 -36.78 0.82 -30.55
C GLY A 363 -36.87 -0.30 -29.53
N LYS A 364 -35.79 -1.10 -29.37
CA LYS A 364 -35.75 -2.20 -28.40
C LYS A 364 -35.11 -1.75 -27.07
N PRO A 365 -35.48 -2.39 -25.96
CA PRO A 365 -34.89 -2.06 -24.65
C PRO A 365 -33.49 -2.65 -24.49
N MET A 366 -32.61 -1.86 -23.87
CA MET A 366 -31.27 -2.24 -23.43
C MET A 366 -31.18 -2.04 -21.94
N ALA A 367 -30.65 -3.03 -21.23
CA ALA A 367 -30.49 -3.01 -19.77
C ALA A 367 -29.03 -2.88 -19.38
N MET A 368 -28.79 -2.15 -18.31
CA MET A 368 -27.50 -2.11 -17.62
C MET A 368 -27.63 -2.97 -16.37
N VAL A 369 -26.84 -4.03 -16.29
CA VAL A 369 -26.85 -5.01 -15.19
C VAL A 369 -25.59 -4.84 -14.35
N LEU A 370 -25.78 -4.70 -13.05
CA LEU A 370 -24.70 -4.66 -12.07
C LEU A 370 -24.57 -6.05 -11.44
N PHE A 371 -23.43 -6.67 -11.59
CA PHE A 371 -23.12 -7.96 -10.95
C PHE A 371 -22.34 -7.71 -9.67
N GLU A 372 -22.91 -8.12 -8.55
CA GLU A 372 -22.27 -8.07 -7.25
C GLU A 372 -22.26 -9.46 -6.63
N LYS A 373 -21.08 -9.99 -6.35
CA LYS A 373 -20.89 -11.34 -5.77
C LYS A 373 -21.60 -12.43 -6.57
N GLY A 374 -21.57 -12.31 -7.91
CA GLY A 374 -22.17 -13.29 -8.80
C GLY A 374 -23.68 -13.15 -9.01
N LYS A 375 -24.33 -12.20 -8.32
CA LYS A 375 -25.76 -11.91 -8.54
C LYS A 375 -25.89 -10.66 -9.40
N GLY A 376 -26.62 -10.77 -10.49
CA GLY A 376 -26.92 -9.65 -11.37
C GLY A 376 -28.19 -8.92 -10.96
N GLU A 377 -28.11 -7.60 -10.84
CA GLU A 377 -29.25 -6.73 -10.60
C GLU A 377 -29.35 -5.69 -11.71
N VAL A 378 -30.55 -5.53 -12.28
CA VAL A 378 -30.77 -4.54 -13.33
C VAL A 378 -30.85 -3.14 -12.71
N LEU A 379 -29.91 -2.26 -13.08
CA LEU A 379 -29.89 -0.87 -12.63
C LEU A 379 -30.90 -0.01 -13.37
N THR A 380 -31.00 -0.23 -14.68
CA THR A 380 -31.88 0.56 -15.53
C THR A 380 -32.15 -0.19 -16.83
N VAL A 381 -33.37 -0.01 -17.36
CA VAL A 381 -33.75 -0.45 -18.70
C VAL A 381 -34.12 0.81 -19.50
N ALA A 382 -33.45 1.02 -20.61
CA ALA A 382 -33.66 2.20 -21.47
C ALA A 382 -33.85 1.77 -22.91
N THR A 383 -34.82 2.36 -23.61
CA THR A 383 -35.07 2.08 -25.03
C THR A 383 -33.98 2.77 -25.89
N ILE A 384 -33.41 2.05 -26.82
CA ILE A 384 -32.47 2.58 -27.83
C ILE A 384 -33.25 3.48 -28.79
N GLN A 385 -33.06 4.79 -28.69
CA GLN A 385 -33.82 5.76 -29.50
C GLN A 385 -33.17 6.00 -30.86
N SER A 386 -31.84 5.85 -30.94
CA SER A 386 -31.07 6.08 -32.18
C SER A 386 -29.80 5.24 -32.17
N GLU A 387 -29.06 5.25 -33.26
CA GLU A 387 -27.71 4.67 -33.32
C GLU A 387 -26.83 5.35 -32.27
N LEU A 388 -26.29 4.57 -31.32
CA LEU A 388 -25.44 5.05 -30.21
C LEU A 388 -23.98 5.06 -30.67
N GLY A 389 -23.23 6.07 -30.23
CA GLY A 389 -21.80 6.18 -30.50
C GLY A 389 -20.95 5.87 -29.28
N ASP A 390 -19.76 6.46 -29.27
CA ASP A 390 -18.86 6.40 -28.12
C ASP A 390 -19.34 7.27 -26.94
N ARG A 391 -20.33 8.13 -27.19
CA ARG A 391 -20.97 8.97 -26.16
C ARG A 391 -22.47 8.80 -26.27
N PHE A 392 -23.09 8.53 -25.13
CA PHE A 392 -24.55 8.42 -25.03
C PHE A 392 -25.00 8.74 -23.62
N GLN A 393 -26.31 8.89 -23.43
CA GLN A 393 -26.90 9.27 -22.18
C GLN A 393 -27.93 8.23 -21.73
N ILE A 394 -27.84 7.82 -20.45
CA ILE A 394 -28.85 7.00 -19.81
C ILE A 394 -29.83 7.96 -19.11
N THR A 395 -31.07 8.00 -19.57
CA THR A 395 -32.13 8.84 -19.01
C THR A 395 -33.06 8.02 -18.12
N GLY A 396 -33.99 8.70 -17.44
CA GLY A 396 -35.02 8.05 -16.65
C GLY A 396 -34.59 7.68 -15.22
N GLN A 397 -33.52 8.29 -14.73
CA GLN A 397 -33.16 8.11 -13.32
C GLN A 397 -34.20 8.77 -12.40
N PRO A 398 -34.61 8.09 -11.30
CA PRO A 398 -35.71 8.62 -10.47
C PRO A 398 -35.32 9.90 -9.71
N THR A 399 -34.07 10.06 -9.33
CA THR A 399 -33.62 11.25 -8.59
C THR A 399 -32.22 11.67 -9.08
N PRO A 400 -31.84 12.94 -8.87
CA PRO A 400 -30.43 13.36 -9.14
C PRO A 400 -29.41 12.57 -8.33
N GLN A 401 -29.78 12.16 -7.11
CA GLN A 401 -28.90 11.34 -6.28
C GLN A 401 -28.65 9.96 -6.92
N ALA A 402 -29.72 9.31 -7.41
CA ALA A 402 -29.59 8.02 -8.11
C ALA A 402 -28.70 8.14 -9.36
N ALA A 403 -28.85 9.24 -10.11
CA ALA A 403 -27.99 9.52 -11.26
C ALA A 403 -26.51 9.72 -10.83
N ALA A 404 -26.29 10.44 -9.72
CA ALA A 404 -24.94 10.67 -9.19
C ALA A 404 -24.31 9.37 -8.69
N ASP A 405 -25.06 8.55 -7.97
CA ASP A 405 -24.58 7.26 -7.46
C ASP A 405 -24.25 6.30 -8.61
N LEU A 406 -25.13 6.25 -9.63
CA LEU A 406 -24.88 5.43 -10.83
C LEU A 406 -23.63 5.94 -11.58
N ALA A 407 -23.49 7.24 -11.76
CA ALA A 407 -22.31 7.83 -12.42
C ALA A 407 -21.02 7.51 -11.65
N LEU A 408 -21.08 7.58 -10.32
CA LEU A 408 -19.94 7.24 -9.45
C LEU A 408 -19.55 5.76 -9.62
N LEU A 409 -20.52 4.87 -9.58
CA LEU A 409 -20.28 3.42 -9.78
C LEU A 409 -19.66 3.13 -11.15
N LEU A 410 -20.16 3.79 -12.18
CA LEU A 410 -19.67 3.62 -13.56
C LEU A 410 -18.24 4.19 -13.72
N ARG A 411 -17.99 5.39 -13.18
CA ARG A 411 -16.69 6.08 -13.27
C ARG A 411 -15.61 5.38 -12.45
N ALA A 412 -15.95 4.86 -11.27
CA ALA A 412 -15.02 4.13 -10.40
C ALA A 412 -14.47 2.87 -11.08
N GLY A 413 -15.08 2.45 -12.17
CA GLY A 413 -14.63 1.33 -12.98
C GLY A 413 -15.12 -0.02 -12.46
N SER A 414 -15.31 -0.93 -13.38
CA SER A 414 -15.60 -2.31 -13.04
C SER A 414 -14.31 -3.03 -12.66
N LEU A 415 -14.42 -3.93 -11.71
CA LEU A 415 -13.33 -4.83 -11.38
C LEU A 415 -13.19 -5.88 -12.48
N ALA A 416 -11.96 -6.15 -12.90
CA ALA A 416 -11.69 -7.22 -13.87
C ALA A 416 -12.06 -8.59 -13.27
N ALA A 417 -11.83 -8.74 -11.96
CA ALA A 417 -12.18 -9.92 -11.19
C ALA A 417 -12.79 -9.52 -9.84
N PRO A 418 -13.72 -10.29 -9.29
CA PRO A 418 -14.21 -10.05 -7.94
C PRO A 418 -13.09 -10.08 -6.91
N MET A 419 -13.28 -9.38 -5.78
CA MET A 419 -12.32 -9.36 -4.67
C MET A 419 -13.07 -9.51 -3.35
N ASP A 420 -12.46 -10.26 -2.43
CA ASP A 420 -12.97 -10.41 -1.08
C ASP A 420 -12.01 -9.79 -0.07
N ILE A 421 -12.55 -9.11 0.95
CA ILE A 421 -11.76 -8.58 2.06
C ILE A 421 -11.46 -9.74 3.00
N ILE A 422 -10.20 -10.20 3.03
CA ILE A 422 -9.78 -11.33 3.87
C ILE A 422 -9.21 -10.85 5.20
N GLU A 423 -8.78 -9.57 5.28
CA GLU A 423 -8.29 -8.98 6.52
C GLU A 423 -8.70 -7.51 6.59
N GLU A 424 -9.17 -7.08 7.74
CA GLU A 424 -9.51 -5.70 8.05
C GLU A 424 -8.91 -5.33 9.41
N ARG A 425 -8.09 -4.28 9.44
CA ARG A 425 -7.54 -3.72 10.68
C ARG A 425 -7.80 -2.23 10.73
N THR A 426 -8.34 -1.77 11.83
CA THR A 426 -8.52 -0.33 12.10
C THR A 426 -7.53 0.10 13.18
N ILE A 427 -6.75 1.13 12.89
CA ILE A 427 -5.81 1.73 13.84
C ILE A 427 -6.38 3.10 14.22
N GLY A 428 -6.74 3.23 15.50
CA GLY A 428 -7.25 4.50 16.01
C GLY A 428 -6.18 5.59 16.04
N PRO A 429 -6.54 6.86 15.83
CA PRO A 429 -5.58 7.98 15.85
C PRO A 429 -4.82 8.11 17.16
N SER A 430 -5.44 7.76 18.29
CA SER A 430 -4.78 7.78 19.60
C SER A 430 -3.60 6.80 19.69
N LEU A 431 -3.76 5.61 19.08
CA LEU A 431 -2.68 4.61 19.04
C LEU A 431 -1.53 5.12 18.16
N GLY A 432 -1.84 5.79 17.04
CA GLY A 432 -0.83 6.41 16.19
C GLY A 432 -0.03 7.48 16.94
N ALA A 433 -0.71 8.36 17.67
CA ALA A 433 -0.07 9.40 18.49
C ALA A 433 0.83 8.78 19.58
N ASP A 434 0.39 7.72 20.24
CA ASP A 434 1.20 7.01 21.23
C ASP A 434 2.44 6.36 20.58
N ASN A 435 2.30 5.77 19.40
CA ASN A 435 3.42 5.20 18.64
C ASN A 435 4.46 6.27 18.28
N ILE A 436 4.01 7.44 17.82
CA ILE A 436 4.88 8.59 17.51
C ILE A 436 5.65 8.98 18.79
N ARG A 437 4.93 9.18 19.88
CA ARG A 437 5.52 9.61 21.16
C ARG A 437 6.58 8.62 21.64
N MET A 438 6.24 7.33 21.68
CA MET A 438 7.16 6.26 22.11
C MET A 438 8.38 6.17 21.18
N GLY A 439 8.15 6.20 19.87
CA GLY A 439 9.22 6.13 18.86
C GLY A 439 10.19 7.30 18.98
N PHE A 440 9.67 8.52 19.06
CA PHE A 440 10.49 9.74 19.22
C PHE A 440 11.28 9.72 20.53
N HIS A 441 10.65 9.36 21.66
CA HIS A 441 11.34 9.26 22.95
C HIS A 441 12.49 8.25 22.87
N SER A 442 12.27 7.10 22.23
CA SER A 442 13.31 6.07 22.06
C SER A 442 14.51 6.60 21.28
N VAL A 443 14.26 7.29 20.17
CA VAL A 443 15.32 7.87 19.33
C VAL A 443 16.08 8.96 20.11
N ILE A 444 15.36 9.84 20.82
CA ILE A 444 15.97 10.93 21.60
C ILE A 444 16.86 10.37 22.72
N TRP A 445 16.33 9.42 23.53
CA TRP A 445 17.12 8.85 24.63
C TRP A 445 18.31 8.03 24.12
N GLY A 446 18.14 7.31 23.02
CA GLY A 446 19.24 6.63 22.33
C GLY A 446 20.32 7.61 21.87
N PHE A 447 19.91 8.70 21.22
CA PHE A 447 20.83 9.78 20.79
C PHE A 447 21.57 10.40 21.97
N VAL A 448 20.86 10.73 23.07
CA VAL A 448 21.46 11.33 24.28
C VAL A 448 22.50 10.38 24.90
N ALA A 449 22.16 9.10 25.02
CA ALA A 449 23.09 8.10 25.56
C ALA A 449 24.38 8.00 24.73
N ILE A 450 24.22 7.96 23.38
CA ILE A 450 25.34 7.96 22.44
C ILE A 450 26.18 9.26 22.59
N ALA A 451 25.51 10.40 22.66
CA ALA A 451 26.18 11.71 22.78
C ALA A 451 27.01 11.81 24.05
N VAL A 452 26.43 11.40 25.20
CA VAL A 452 27.13 11.40 26.49
C VAL A 452 28.37 10.47 26.40
N PHE A 453 28.21 9.26 25.88
CA PHE A 453 29.32 8.32 25.74
C PHE A 453 30.44 8.91 24.84
N MET A 454 30.08 9.46 23.70
CA MET A 454 31.05 9.99 22.74
C MET A 454 31.83 11.16 23.30
N ILE A 455 31.14 12.11 23.97
CA ILE A 455 31.78 13.29 24.57
C ILE A 455 32.71 12.86 25.72
N ALA A 456 32.24 11.96 26.59
CA ALA A 456 33.05 11.47 27.72
C ALA A 456 34.30 10.71 27.27
N TYR A 457 34.18 9.87 26.23
CA TYR A 457 35.26 8.98 25.78
C TYR A 457 36.23 9.64 24.80
N TYR A 458 35.74 10.47 23.85
CA TYR A 458 36.56 11.12 22.80
C TYR A 458 36.75 12.62 23.01
N MET A 459 36.19 13.22 24.06
CA MET A 459 36.32 14.64 24.39
C MET A 459 35.89 15.55 23.23
N LEU A 460 36.78 16.40 22.70
CA LEU A 460 36.47 17.32 21.60
C LEU A 460 36.09 16.59 20.30
N PHE A 461 36.80 15.50 19.99
CA PHE A 461 36.44 14.66 18.84
C PHE A 461 35.09 13.98 19.03
N GLY A 462 34.71 13.71 20.28
CA GLY A 462 33.36 13.26 20.62
C GLY A 462 32.31 14.33 20.34
N VAL A 463 32.57 15.58 20.67
CA VAL A 463 31.68 16.72 20.33
C VAL A 463 31.52 16.84 18.83
N VAL A 464 32.61 16.75 18.07
CA VAL A 464 32.57 16.78 16.59
C VAL A 464 31.73 15.62 16.05
N SER A 465 31.89 14.42 16.61
CA SER A 465 31.11 13.23 16.21
C SER A 465 29.62 13.41 16.50
N VAL A 466 29.25 13.98 17.65
CA VAL A 466 27.84 14.24 18.02
C VAL A 466 27.22 15.30 17.08
N LEU A 467 27.98 16.34 16.73
CA LEU A 467 27.54 17.33 15.75
C LEU A 467 27.35 16.69 14.37
N GLY A 468 28.28 15.81 13.97
CA GLY A 468 28.14 15.00 12.75
C GLY A 468 26.87 14.13 12.76
N LEU A 469 26.61 13.48 13.89
CA LEU A 469 25.41 12.65 14.07
C LEU A 469 24.12 13.49 14.02
N SER A 470 24.13 14.70 14.61
CA SER A 470 23.00 15.64 14.55
C SER A 470 22.73 16.06 13.09
N VAL A 471 23.79 16.35 12.34
CA VAL A 471 23.70 16.73 10.92
C VAL A 471 23.20 15.54 10.09
N ASN A 472 23.64 14.31 10.40
CA ASN A 472 23.13 13.11 9.74
C ASN A 472 21.62 12.99 9.91
N LEU A 473 21.12 13.15 11.13
CA LEU A 473 19.69 13.06 11.42
C LEU A 473 18.91 14.16 10.70
N LEU A 474 19.44 15.40 10.73
CA LEU A 474 18.85 16.55 10.01
C LEU A 474 18.75 16.29 8.51
N LEU A 475 19.84 15.80 7.89
CA LEU A 475 19.86 15.52 6.45
C LEU A 475 18.96 14.34 6.10
N LEU A 476 18.88 13.29 6.94
CA LEU A 476 18.01 12.16 6.73
C LEU A 476 16.53 12.60 6.70
N VAL A 477 16.10 13.37 7.71
CA VAL A 477 14.73 13.89 7.79
C VAL A 477 14.46 14.83 6.60
N ALA A 478 15.43 15.66 6.23
CA ALA A 478 15.30 16.60 5.09
C ALA A 478 15.09 15.84 3.76
N VAL A 479 15.88 14.77 3.53
CA VAL A 479 15.75 13.97 2.30
C VAL A 479 14.43 13.22 2.27
N LEU A 480 13.99 12.67 3.41
CA LEU A 480 12.68 12.01 3.53
C LEU A 480 11.53 12.99 3.22
N SER A 481 11.62 14.23 3.74
CA SER A 481 10.64 15.29 3.46
C SER A 481 10.67 15.72 2.00
N LEU A 482 11.88 15.90 1.43
CA LEU A 482 12.05 16.29 0.03
C LEU A 482 11.47 15.24 -0.93
N MET A 483 11.63 13.96 -0.62
CA MET A 483 11.09 12.85 -1.40
C MET A 483 9.61 12.56 -1.08
N GLN A 484 9.03 13.25 -0.11
CA GLN A 484 7.67 12.99 0.40
C GLN A 484 7.50 11.51 0.78
N ALA A 485 8.54 10.93 1.40
CA ALA A 485 8.52 9.52 1.80
C ALA A 485 7.58 9.30 3.00
N THR A 486 6.89 8.16 2.99
CA THR A 486 5.96 7.82 4.09
C THR A 486 6.74 7.20 5.25
N LEU A 487 6.73 7.88 6.40
CA LEU A 487 7.34 7.39 7.64
C LEU A 487 6.37 6.45 8.34
N THR A 488 6.82 5.23 8.60
CA THR A 488 6.09 4.18 9.33
C THR A 488 6.78 3.87 10.64
N LEU A 489 6.18 3.06 11.51
CA LEU A 489 6.81 2.62 12.76
C LEU A 489 8.14 1.86 12.50
N PRO A 490 8.22 0.91 11.53
CA PRO A 490 9.52 0.36 11.11
C PRO A 490 10.49 1.40 10.53
N GLY A 491 9.97 2.47 9.92
CA GLY A 491 10.81 3.59 9.45
C GLY A 491 11.48 4.33 10.60
N ILE A 492 10.78 4.54 11.74
CA ILE A 492 11.37 5.13 12.95
C ILE A 492 12.48 4.18 13.50
N ALA A 493 12.24 2.87 13.47
CA ALA A 493 13.26 1.90 13.87
C ALA A 493 14.50 1.97 12.95
N ALA A 494 14.30 2.21 11.65
CA ALA A 494 15.40 2.41 10.68
C ALA A 494 16.19 3.69 10.98
N ILE A 495 15.54 4.77 11.43
CA ILE A 495 16.23 6.01 11.89
C ILE A 495 17.14 5.67 13.08
N ALA A 496 16.62 4.93 14.07
CA ALA A 496 17.42 4.52 15.25
C ALA A 496 18.61 3.65 14.84
N LEU A 497 18.41 2.73 13.89
CA LEU A 497 19.49 1.90 13.34
C LEU A 497 20.52 2.74 12.58
N ALA A 498 20.06 3.71 11.78
CA ALA A 498 20.95 4.61 11.03
C ALA A 498 21.84 5.44 11.97
N LEU A 499 21.30 5.87 13.13
CA LEU A 499 22.10 6.56 14.16
C LEU A 499 23.20 5.66 14.70
N GLY A 500 22.91 4.37 14.94
CA GLY A 500 23.92 3.39 15.38
C GLY A 500 25.05 3.19 14.37
N MET A 501 24.70 3.06 13.09
CA MET A 501 25.70 2.91 12.01
C MET A 501 26.50 4.19 11.78
N ALA A 502 25.84 5.37 11.91
CA ALA A 502 26.52 6.65 11.72
C ALA A 502 27.57 6.91 12.81
N ILE A 503 27.29 6.50 14.05
CA ILE A 503 28.27 6.65 15.14
C ILE A 503 29.47 5.72 14.93
N ASP A 504 29.27 4.51 14.43
CA ASP A 504 30.34 3.56 14.18
C ASP A 504 31.40 4.12 13.20
N SER A 505 30.96 4.82 12.16
CA SER A 505 31.84 5.51 11.22
C SER A 505 32.71 6.55 11.93
N ASN A 506 32.13 7.33 12.85
CA ASN A 506 32.85 8.36 13.62
C ASN A 506 33.80 7.72 14.65
N VAL A 507 33.41 6.63 15.30
CA VAL A 507 34.25 5.85 16.21
C VAL A 507 35.47 5.31 15.47
N LEU A 508 35.25 4.74 14.27
CA LEU A 508 36.34 4.20 13.46
C LEU A 508 37.37 5.30 13.09
N ILE A 509 36.90 6.47 12.67
CA ILE A 509 37.76 7.63 12.38
C ILE A 509 38.57 8.01 13.63
N ASN A 510 37.92 8.15 14.78
CA ASN A 510 38.56 8.58 16.03
C ASN A 510 39.60 7.55 16.50
N GLU A 511 39.32 6.25 16.37
CA GLU A 511 40.28 5.19 16.76
C GLU A 511 41.47 5.12 15.79
N ARG A 512 41.26 5.34 14.49
CA ARG A 512 42.37 5.43 13.52
C ARG A 512 43.27 6.61 13.84
N ILE A 513 42.71 7.78 14.19
CA ILE A 513 43.49 8.95 14.64
C ILE A 513 44.31 8.60 15.89
N ARG A 514 43.71 7.91 16.88
CA ARG A 514 44.39 7.43 18.09
C ARG A 514 45.53 6.45 17.77
N GLU A 515 45.30 5.56 16.81
CA GLU A 515 46.30 4.59 16.37
C GLU A 515 47.53 5.28 15.76
N GLU A 516 47.33 6.28 14.91
CA GLU A 516 48.42 7.05 14.32
C GLU A 516 49.20 7.86 15.39
N LEU A 517 48.48 8.39 16.39
CA LEU A 517 49.14 9.04 17.54
C LEU A 517 49.98 8.06 18.36
N ARG A 518 49.54 6.80 18.55
CA ARG A 518 50.30 5.73 19.21
C ARG A 518 51.56 5.39 18.44
N ARG A 519 51.49 5.43 17.11
CA ARG A 519 52.66 5.18 16.20
C ARG A 519 53.68 6.32 16.22
N GLY A 520 53.36 7.45 16.90
CA GLY A 520 54.26 8.61 17.00
C GLY A 520 54.04 9.67 15.94
N ALA A 521 52.99 9.57 15.13
CA ALA A 521 52.70 10.58 14.11
C ALA A 521 52.37 11.93 14.77
N SER A 522 52.76 13.04 14.12
CA SER A 522 52.36 14.37 14.59
C SER A 522 50.83 14.55 14.56
N PRO A 523 50.27 15.36 15.43
CA PRO A 523 48.81 15.53 15.50
C PRO A 523 48.14 15.83 14.17
N GLN A 524 48.72 16.65 13.32
CA GLN A 524 48.19 16.98 11.99
C GLN A 524 48.20 15.81 11.04
N ILE A 525 49.32 15.06 11.02
CA ILE A 525 49.47 13.84 10.20
C ILE A 525 48.50 12.77 10.70
N ALA A 526 48.36 12.59 12.03
CA ALA A 526 47.43 11.62 12.61
C ALA A 526 45.98 11.89 12.21
N ILE A 527 45.55 13.14 12.15
CA ILE A 527 44.23 13.50 11.64
C ILE A 527 44.09 13.10 10.16
N GLN A 528 45.06 13.52 9.33
CA GLN A 528 44.99 13.29 7.88
C GLN A 528 44.97 11.78 7.56
N GLU A 529 45.90 11.03 8.13
CA GLU A 529 46.01 9.58 7.90
C GLU A 529 44.87 8.79 8.51
N GLY A 530 44.37 9.22 9.70
CA GLY A 530 43.21 8.64 10.36
C GLY A 530 41.98 8.67 9.48
N TYR A 531 41.65 9.84 8.89
CA TYR A 531 40.53 9.97 7.94
C TYR A 531 40.79 9.16 6.65
N ALA A 532 42.01 9.15 6.12
CA ALA A 532 42.35 8.45 4.88
C ALA A 532 42.22 6.93 5.04
N HIS A 533 42.73 6.37 6.14
CA HIS A 533 42.63 4.93 6.42
C HIS A 533 41.22 4.50 6.80
N ALA A 534 40.51 5.30 7.56
CA ALA A 534 39.10 5.00 7.93
C ALA A 534 38.17 4.96 6.71
N TRP A 535 38.40 5.85 5.71
CA TRP A 535 37.56 6.01 4.55
C TRP A 535 37.29 4.70 3.79
N ALA A 536 38.34 3.93 3.50
CA ALA A 536 38.23 2.67 2.75
C ALA A 536 37.31 1.68 3.50
N THR A 537 37.51 1.54 4.81
CA THR A 537 36.72 0.63 5.65
C THR A 537 35.27 1.09 5.76
N ILE A 538 35.04 2.41 5.94
CA ILE A 538 33.69 2.99 6.02
C ILE A 538 32.94 2.76 4.70
N LEU A 539 33.62 3.00 3.56
CA LEU A 539 33.01 2.82 2.25
C LEU A 539 32.61 1.35 2.02
N ASP A 540 33.53 0.43 2.30
CA ASP A 540 33.32 -1.02 2.10
C ASP A 540 32.15 -1.55 2.93
N SER A 541 32.12 -1.21 4.22
CA SER A 541 31.04 -1.60 5.13
C SER A 541 29.68 -1.03 4.71
N ASN A 542 29.64 0.28 4.38
CA ASN A 542 28.39 0.95 3.99
C ASN A 542 27.88 0.49 2.63
N VAL A 543 28.76 0.20 1.65
CA VAL A 543 28.36 -0.35 0.34
C VAL A 543 27.73 -1.73 0.51
N THR A 544 28.34 -2.59 1.34
CA THR A 544 27.79 -3.92 1.63
C THR A 544 26.39 -3.82 2.25
N THR A 545 26.22 -2.93 3.22
CA THR A 545 24.93 -2.71 3.89
C THR A 545 23.90 -2.06 2.94
N LEU A 546 24.35 -1.16 2.07
CA LEU A 546 23.50 -0.52 1.06
C LEU A 546 22.97 -1.55 0.05
N ILE A 547 23.79 -2.51 -0.38
CA ILE A 547 23.36 -3.60 -1.28
C ILE A 547 22.23 -4.41 -0.62
N ALA A 548 22.38 -4.75 0.67
CA ALA A 548 21.32 -5.43 1.42
C ALA A 548 20.05 -4.58 1.51
N GLY A 549 20.20 -3.28 1.78
CA GLY A 549 19.09 -2.32 1.81
C GLY A 549 18.36 -2.22 0.46
N LEU A 550 19.11 -2.16 -0.64
CA LEU A 550 18.55 -2.12 -2.00
C LEU A 550 17.82 -3.42 -2.35
N ALA A 551 18.32 -4.57 -1.89
CA ALA A 551 17.61 -5.84 -2.06
C ALA A 551 16.27 -5.82 -1.30
N LEU A 552 16.25 -5.30 -0.06
CA LEU A 552 15.02 -5.13 0.71
C LEU A 552 14.05 -4.13 0.04
N LEU A 553 14.58 -3.11 -0.62
CA LEU A 553 13.77 -2.12 -1.35
C LEU A 553 13.13 -2.74 -2.60
N ALA A 554 13.89 -3.58 -3.33
CA ALA A 554 13.44 -4.21 -4.57
C ALA A 554 12.42 -5.32 -4.33
N PHE A 555 12.64 -6.15 -3.30
CA PHE A 555 11.81 -7.34 -3.03
C PHE A 555 10.85 -7.15 -1.86
N GLY A 556 11.04 -6.12 -1.05
CA GLY A 556 10.18 -5.83 0.11
C GLY A 556 8.85 -5.23 -0.27
N SER A 557 7.83 -5.51 0.52
CA SER A 557 6.48 -4.94 0.37
C SER A 557 6.07 -4.24 1.67
N GLY A 558 5.15 -3.28 1.56
CA GLY A 558 4.56 -2.57 2.71
C GLY A 558 5.61 -2.03 3.69
N PRO A 559 5.51 -2.39 4.98
CA PRO A 559 6.41 -1.87 6.01
C PRO A 559 7.90 -2.17 5.80
N VAL A 560 8.22 -3.31 5.15
CA VAL A 560 9.63 -3.68 4.85
C VAL A 560 10.23 -2.70 3.83
N ARG A 561 9.46 -2.32 2.81
CA ARG A 561 9.89 -1.35 1.80
C ARG A 561 10.10 0.03 2.41
N ALA A 562 9.19 0.47 3.28
CA ALA A 562 9.30 1.76 4.00
C ALA A 562 10.57 1.78 4.90
N PHE A 563 10.83 0.68 5.63
CA PHE A 563 12.08 0.51 6.40
C PHE A 563 13.31 0.65 5.49
N ALA A 564 13.31 -0.04 4.34
CA ALA A 564 14.45 -0.07 3.42
C ALA A 564 14.77 1.32 2.83
N ILE A 565 13.73 2.14 2.52
CA ILE A 565 13.91 3.52 2.04
C ILE A 565 14.69 4.33 3.07
N VAL A 566 14.21 4.35 4.32
CA VAL A 566 14.83 5.12 5.41
C VAL A 566 16.25 4.61 5.67
N HIS A 567 16.45 3.30 5.65
CA HIS A 567 17.75 2.65 5.89
C HIS A 567 18.78 3.04 4.82
N CYS A 568 18.43 2.92 3.53
CA CYS A 568 19.33 3.28 2.42
C CYS A 568 19.71 4.76 2.45
N LEU A 569 18.72 5.64 2.66
CA LEU A 569 18.97 7.07 2.77
C LEU A 569 19.84 7.39 4.00
N GLY A 570 19.60 6.70 5.12
CA GLY A 570 20.39 6.84 6.36
C GLY A 570 21.86 6.50 6.14
N ILE A 571 22.15 5.46 5.34
CA ILE A 571 23.54 5.08 4.98
C ILE A 571 24.19 6.22 4.18
N LEU A 572 23.49 6.74 3.16
CA LEU A 572 24.06 7.78 2.28
C LEU A 572 24.32 9.08 3.08
N THR A 573 23.38 9.50 3.94
CA THR A 573 23.55 10.69 4.76
C THR A 573 24.63 10.50 5.84
N SER A 574 24.76 9.28 6.40
CA SER A 574 25.80 8.97 7.40
C SER A 574 27.19 9.05 6.80
N MET A 575 27.40 8.53 5.59
CA MET A 575 28.68 8.64 4.87
C MET A 575 29.06 10.10 4.64
N PHE A 576 28.10 10.91 4.20
CA PHE A 576 28.32 12.35 3.99
C PHE A 576 28.69 13.04 5.30
N SER A 577 27.94 12.80 6.38
CA SER A 577 28.15 13.50 7.65
C SER A 577 29.47 13.08 8.33
N ALA A 578 29.79 11.77 8.32
CA ALA A 578 30.99 11.27 8.99
C ALA A 578 32.27 11.68 8.26
N VAL A 579 32.27 11.66 6.92
CA VAL A 579 33.50 11.92 6.14
C VAL A 579 33.65 13.38 5.77
N PHE A 580 32.61 14.01 5.20
CA PHE A 580 32.73 15.38 4.72
C PHE A 580 32.48 16.40 5.83
N PHE A 581 31.38 16.25 6.60
CA PHE A 581 31.01 17.23 7.61
C PHE A 581 31.99 17.20 8.80
N SER A 582 32.26 16.00 9.39
CA SER A 582 33.11 15.88 10.57
C SER A 582 34.56 16.30 10.23
N ARG A 583 35.07 15.92 9.05
CA ARG A 583 36.41 16.35 8.59
C ARG A 583 36.47 17.85 8.39
N GLY A 584 35.42 18.45 7.81
CA GLY A 584 35.31 19.89 7.64
C GLY A 584 35.37 20.64 8.96
N LEU A 585 34.67 20.14 9.98
CA LEU A 585 34.61 20.75 11.31
C LEU A 585 35.97 20.61 12.05
N VAL A 586 36.61 19.42 11.96
CA VAL A 586 37.96 19.22 12.51
C VAL A 586 38.97 20.18 11.84
N ASN A 587 38.90 20.29 10.52
CA ASN A 587 39.79 21.23 9.78
C ASN A 587 39.51 22.70 10.15
N LEU A 588 38.28 23.08 10.38
CA LEU A 588 37.93 24.46 10.82
C LEU A 588 38.53 24.76 12.21
N TRP A 589 38.50 23.76 13.12
CA TRP A 589 38.98 23.94 14.49
C TRP A 589 40.52 23.88 14.61
N TYR A 590 41.17 22.94 13.90
CA TYR A 590 42.59 22.66 14.02
C TYR A 590 43.42 23.22 12.84
N GLY A 591 42.84 23.45 11.67
CA GLY A 591 43.53 23.79 10.44
C GLY A 591 44.26 25.15 10.46
N GLY A 592 43.78 26.12 11.26
CA GLY A 592 44.43 27.41 11.38
C GLY A 592 45.63 27.44 12.30
N ARG A 593 45.93 26.35 13.02
CA ARG A 593 47.01 26.28 14.02
C ARG A 593 48.31 25.71 13.39
N LYS A 594 49.35 26.54 13.33
CA LYS A 594 50.62 26.18 12.68
C LYS A 594 51.38 25.00 13.35
N LYS A 595 51.26 24.88 14.71
CA LYS A 595 51.84 23.74 15.47
C LYS A 595 50.82 23.27 16.51
N LEU A 596 50.44 21.98 16.39
CA LEU A 596 49.58 21.32 17.39
C LEU A 596 50.51 20.46 18.28
N GLN A 597 50.46 20.68 19.58
CA GLN A 597 51.21 19.93 20.56
C GLN A 597 50.44 18.68 21.02
N SER A 598 49.12 18.74 21.08
CA SER A 598 48.26 17.63 21.52
C SER A 598 46.87 17.72 20.88
N LEU A 599 46.16 16.60 20.82
CA LEU A 599 44.77 16.52 20.42
C LEU A 599 43.86 16.15 21.62
N ALA A 600 42.75 16.79 21.74
CA ALA A 600 41.75 16.50 22.74
C ALA A 600 40.84 15.34 22.24
N ILE A 601 41.41 14.11 22.20
CA ILE A 601 40.74 12.89 21.69
C ILE A 601 40.59 11.83 22.79
N GLY A 602 40.70 12.23 24.06
CA GLY A 602 40.64 11.34 25.20
C GLY A 602 42.00 10.64 25.45
N GLN A 603 41.98 9.64 26.31
CA GLN A 603 43.22 8.95 26.68
C GLN A 603 43.76 8.12 25.51
N VAL A 604 44.97 8.49 25.08
CA VAL A 604 45.73 7.69 24.14
C VAL A 604 46.67 6.79 24.96
N TRP A 605 46.26 5.55 25.17
CA TRP A 605 47.10 4.60 25.90
C TRP A 605 48.40 4.37 25.13
N ARG A 606 49.56 4.69 25.74
CA ARG A 606 50.87 4.37 25.23
C ARG A 606 51.41 3.26 26.11
N PRO A 607 51.89 2.13 25.51
CA PRO A 607 52.62 1.16 26.32
C PRO A 607 53.79 1.88 27.01
N ALA A 608 54.01 1.63 28.29
CA ALA A 608 55.17 2.22 29.00
C ALA A 608 56.43 2.01 28.18
N ALA A 609 57.09 3.11 27.81
CA ALA A 609 58.37 3.01 27.11
C ALA A 609 59.27 2.11 27.97
N ALA A 610 59.68 0.98 27.46
CA ALA A 610 60.72 0.21 28.10
C ALA A 610 61.87 1.16 28.33
N GLU A 611 62.27 1.34 29.58
CA GLU A 611 63.37 2.22 29.97
C GLU A 611 64.58 1.96 29.01
N ALA A 612 65.08 3.05 28.45
CA ALA A 612 66.14 3.00 27.48
C ALA A 612 67.36 2.28 28.06
N GLY A 613 67.60 1.06 27.67
CA GLY A 613 68.72 0.34 28.17
C GLY A 613 68.77 -1.14 27.84
N ALA A 614 68.22 -1.57 26.75
CA ALA A 614 68.57 -2.86 26.11
C ALA A 614 67.79 -2.97 24.80
N ALA A 615 68.44 -3.02 23.70
CA ALA A 615 67.83 -3.38 22.42
C ALA A 615 67.46 -4.87 22.47
N PRO A 616 66.19 -5.28 22.50
CA PRO A 616 65.87 -6.69 22.38
C PRO A 616 65.88 -7.07 20.91
N GLN A 617 66.64 -8.12 20.60
CA GLN A 617 66.47 -8.83 19.31
C GLN A 617 65.05 -9.36 19.26
N LEU A 618 64.26 -8.83 18.35
CA LEU A 618 62.90 -9.25 18.07
C LEU A 618 62.89 -10.66 17.47
N GLY A 619 62.67 -11.66 18.31
CA GLY A 619 62.27 -12.98 17.85
C GLY A 619 60.84 -12.91 17.25
N GLN A 620 60.60 -13.75 16.26
CA GLN A 620 59.38 -13.78 15.42
C GLN A 620 58.09 -14.18 16.19
N ASP A 621 58.12 -14.33 17.52
CA ASP A 621 56.98 -14.87 18.29
C ASP A 621 56.03 -13.82 18.92
N ALA A 622 56.21 -12.50 18.62
CA ALA A 622 55.47 -11.43 19.25
C ALA A 622 54.15 -11.07 18.52
N ARG A 623 53.73 -11.87 17.54
CA ARG A 623 52.45 -11.59 16.82
C ARG A 623 51.19 -12.16 17.50
N ALA A 624 51.31 -12.90 18.58
CA ALA A 624 50.19 -13.65 19.14
C ALA A 624 49.41 -12.95 20.30
N ASN A 625 49.94 -11.89 20.89
CA ASN A 625 49.30 -11.29 22.07
C ASN A 625 49.14 -9.77 21.96
N ALA A 626 48.33 -9.32 21.01
CA ALA A 626 47.77 -7.95 21.05
C ALA A 626 46.65 -7.89 22.09
N PRO A 627 46.63 -6.88 22.96
CA PRO A 627 45.67 -6.88 24.06
C PRO A 627 44.21 -6.75 23.58
N GLN A 628 43.55 -7.82 23.83
CA GLN A 628 42.09 -7.95 23.59
C GLN A 628 41.20 -6.97 24.36
N UNK A 629 41.74 -6.31 25.07
CA UNK A 629 41.05 -5.33 25.85
C UNK A 629 40.31 -4.26 25.06
N UNK A 630 40.85 -3.88 24.08
CA UNK A 630 40.24 -2.90 23.28
C UNK A 630 39.07 -3.46 22.51
N UNK A 631 39.26 -4.51 22.23
CA UNK A 631 38.20 -5.17 21.62
C UNK A 631 37.09 -5.47 22.54
N UNK A 632 37.44 -5.66 23.56
CA UNK A 632 36.52 -5.89 24.57
C UNK A 632 35.74 -4.63 24.91
N UNK A 633 36.37 -3.67 24.91
CA UNK A 633 35.77 -2.40 25.09
C UNK A 633 34.92 -2.07 23.88
N UNK A 634 35.41 -2.30 22.88
CA UNK A 634 34.66 -2.09 21.72
C UNK A 634 33.50 -3.09 21.63
N UNK A 635 33.76 -4.07 22.03
CA UNK A 635 32.76 -5.02 22.09
C UNK A 635 31.72 -4.70 23.11
N UNK A 636 32.20 -4.23 24.02
CA UNK A 636 31.39 -3.80 25.05
C UNK A 636 30.54 -2.62 24.61
N UNK A 637 31.10 -1.85 23.98
CA UNK A 637 30.44 -0.73 23.41
C UNK A 637 29.50 -1.17 22.30
N UNK A 638 29.92 -2.00 21.66
CA UNK A 638 29.08 -2.56 20.71
C UNK A 638 27.98 -3.39 21.34
N UNK A 639 28.30 -3.91 22.24
CA UNK A 639 27.37 -4.64 22.98
C UNK A 639 26.38 -3.72 23.66
N UNK A 640 26.86 -2.78 24.07
CA UNK A 640 26.05 -1.75 24.62
C UNK A 640 25.16 -1.15 23.54
N UNK A 641 25.75 -0.91 22.53
CA UNK A 641 25.00 -0.42 21.47
C UNK A 641 24.03 -1.44 20.94
N UNK A 642 24.49 -2.50 20.96
CA UNK A 642 23.64 -3.53 20.58
C UNK A 642 22.56 -3.77 21.59
N UNK A 643 22.92 -3.63 22.57
CA UNK A 643 22.02 -3.73 23.66
C UNK A 643 20.99 -2.62 23.60
N UNK A 644 21.45 -1.60 23.33
CA UNK A 644 20.60 -0.49 23.13
C UNK A 644 19.75 -0.71 21.88
N UNK A 645 20.35 -1.17 21.00
CA UNK A 645 19.60 -1.48 19.84
C UNK A 645 18.67 -2.67 20.10
N UNK A 646 19.13 -3.43 20.79
CA UNK A 646 18.32 -4.54 21.11
C UNK A 646 17.21 -4.13 22.02
N UNK A 647 17.53 -3.35 22.72
CA UNK A 647 16.56 -2.80 23.58
C UNK A 647 15.54 -2.04 22.76
N UNK A 648 16.06 -1.40 21.92
CA UNK A 648 15.18 -0.69 21.09
C UNK A 648 14.39 -1.64 20.19
N UNK A 649 15.03 -2.56 19.84
CA UNK A 649 14.35 -3.53 19.11
C UNK A 649 13.43 -4.36 19.99
N UNK A 650 13.81 -4.52 20.95
CA UNK A 650 13.01 -5.20 21.90
C UNK A 650 11.82 -4.36 22.29
N UNK A 651 12.08 -3.25 22.39
CA UNK A 651 11.02 -2.35 22.63
C UNK A 651 10.11 -2.31 21.43
N UNK A 652 10.73 -2.32 20.39
CA UNK A 652 9.91 -2.34 19.26
C UNK A 652 9.18 -3.68 19.10
N UNK A 653 9.83 -4.57 19.46
CA UNK A 653 9.20 -5.83 19.43
C UNK A 653 8.19 -5.98 20.49
N UNK A 654 8.44 -5.45 21.37
CA UNK A 654 7.54 -5.43 22.44
C UNK A 654 6.33 -4.61 22.09
N UNK A 655 6.64 -3.68 21.54
CA UNK A 655 5.59 -2.87 21.06
C UNK A 655 4.78 -3.60 19.98
N UNK A 656 5.48 -4.24 19.29
CA UNK A 656 4.78 -5.03 18.38
C UNK A 656 4.05 -6.20 19.03
N UNK A 657 4.60 -6.61 19.87
CA UNK A 657 3.98 -7.67 20.60
C UNK A 657 2.83 -7.17 21.44
N UNK A 658 3.01 -6.15 21.83
CA UNK A 658 1.97 -5.53 22.56
C UNK A 658 0.83 -5.19 21.61
N UNK A 659 1.26 -4.84 20.61
CA UNK A 659 0.27 -4.55 19.67
C UNK A 659 -0.47 -5.81 19.24
N UNK A 660 0.21 -6.73 19.20
CA UNK A 660 -0.41 -7.97 18.94
C UNK A 660 -1.18 -8.53 20.11
N UNK A 661 -0.79 -8.19 21.04
CA UNK A 661 -1.46 -8.62 22.22
C UNK A 661 -2.72 -7.81 22.50
N UNK A 662 -2.59 -6.82 22.12
CA UNK A 662 -3.72 -5.95 22.24
C UNK A 662 -4.78 -6.34 21.23
N ALA A 663 -4.65 -6.97 20.18
CA ALA A 663 -5.58 -7.42 19.15
C ALA A 663 -6.34 -8.71 19.51
N SER A 664 -5.97 -9.44 20.47
CA SER A 664 -6.76 -10.60 20.89
C SER A 664 -8.05 -10.14 21.60
N PRO A 665 -9.25 -10.60 21.13
CA PRO A 665 -10.51 -10.18 21.75
C PRO A 665 -10.59 -10.72 23.19
N ARG A 666 -10.62 -9.84 24.16
CA ARG A 666 -10.93 -10.17 25.53
C ARG A 666 -12.34 -10.80 25.56
N ARG A 667 -12.42 -12.06 25.84
CA ARG A 667 -13.69 -12.71 26.17
C ARG A 667 -14.26 -12.01 27.42
N SER A 668 -15.20 -11.12 27.20
CA SER A 668 -15.95 -10.51 28.28
C SER A 668 -16.81 -11.59 28.95
N SER A 669 -16.45 -12.01 30.17
CA SER A 669 -17.31 -12.80 31.02
C SER A 669 -18.46 -11.89 31.49
N ARG A 670 -19.60 -11.94 30.80
CA ARG A 670 -20.83 -11.32 31.28
C ARG A 670 -21.32 -12.11 32.51
N ARG A 671 -21.10 -11.56 33.66
CA ARG A 671 -21.81 -11.96 34.92
C ARG A 671 -23.30 -11.58 34.71
N ALA A 672 -24.14 -12.58 34.54
CA ALA A 672 -25.58 -12.41 34.52
C ALA A 672 -26.07 -11.95 35.90
N ARG A 673 -26.61 -10.74 36.04
CA ARG A 673 -27.37 -10.30 37.20
C ARG A 673 -28.77 -10.94 37.12
N ARG A 674 -29.10 -11.72 38.14
CA ARG A 674 -30.44 -12.29 38.35
C ARG A 674 -31.46 -11.19 38.67
N ALA A 675 -32.57 -11.17 37.93
CA ALA A 675 -33.79 -10.46 38.32
C ALA A 675 -34.85 -11.48 38.78
N PRO A 676 -35.75 -11.12 39.72
CA PRO A 676 -36.61 -12.09 40.38
C PRO A 676 -37.84 -12.50 39.55
N ALA A 677 -38.25 -13.75 39.81
CA ALA A 677 -39.31 -14.47 39.13
C ALA A 677 -40.74 -14.03 39.54
N SER A 678 -41.66 -14.00 38.58
CA SER A 678 -43.09 -14.06 38.84
C SER A 678 -43.67 -15.39 38.34
N ARG A 679 -44.48 -15.99 39.19
CA ARG A 679 -45.11 -17.30 39.04
C ARG A 679 -46.23 -17.33 37.98
N SER A 680 -46.32 -18.41 37.21
CA SER A 680 -47.63 -19.02 36.90
C SER A 680 -47.47 -20.49 36.49
N ARG A 681 -48.43 -21.28 36.99
CA ARG A 681 -48.53 -22.74 36.94
C ARG A 681 -48.97 -23.25 35.55
N ALA A 682 -48.52 -24.40 35.17
CA ALA A 682 -49.38 -25.51 34.70
C ALA A 682 -48.59 -26.80 34.47
N ALA A 683 -49.23 -27.91 34.83
CA ALA A 683 -48.75 -29.25 34.96
C ALA A 683 -48.68 -30.04 33.65
N ALA A 684 -47.82 -31.03 33.50
CA ALA A 684 -48.16 -32.47 33.64
C ALA A 684 -47.11 -33.42 33.00
N ARG A 685 -46.82 -34.46 33.80
CA ARG A 685 -46.51 -35.88 33.48
C ARG A 685 -45.37 -36.18 32.50
N ALA A 686 -44.33 -36.82 32.90
CA ALA A 686 -43.99 -38.11 33.47
C ALA A 686 -43.45 -39.09 32.41
N ARG A 687 -42.28 -39.60 32.54
CA ARG A 687 -41.89 -40.98 32.77
C ARG A 687 -40.38 -41.21 32.71
N ALA A 688 -39.98 -42.05 33.63
CA ALA A 688 -38.63 -42.41 34.03
C ALA A 688 -37.90 -43.34 33.04
N CYS A 689 -36.56 -43.32 33.11
CA CYS A 689 -35.76 -44.57 33.21
C CYS A 689 -34.35 -44.20 33.63
N ARG A 690 -33.91 -44.87 34.73
CA ARG A 690 -32.57 -44.96 35.34
C ARG A 690 -32.01 -46.33 35.05
N PRO A 691 -30.81 -46.66 35.49
CA PRO A 691 -29.46 -46.37 35.01
C PRO A 691 -28.62 -47.66 34.85
N SER A 692 -27.37 -47.54 34.45
CA SER A 692 -26.39 -48.59 34.82
C SER A 692 -24.98 -48.01 34.95
N ARG A 693 -24.38 -48.38 36.09
CA ARG A 693 -23.02 -48.09 36.53
C ARG A 693 -22.00 -48.97 35.76
N ALA A 694 -20.81 -48.43 35.49
CA ALA A 694 -19.58 -49.21 35.58
C ALA A 694 -18.36 -48.33 35.87
N ARG A 695 -17.54 -48.84 36.79
CA ARG A 695 -16.33 -48.26 37.35
C ARG A 695 -15.07 -48.58 36.52
N PRO A 696 -13.90 -47.96 36.87
CA PRO A 696 -12.80 -47.66 35.97
C PRO A 696 -11.66 -48.69 35.95
N THR A 697 -10.83 -48.65 34.93
CA THR A 697 -9.54 -49.33 34.90
C THR A 697 -8.38 -48.39 34.63
N LYS A 698 -7.32 -48.68 35.41
CA LYS A 698 -6.03 -47.99 35.51
C LYS A 698 -5.12 -48.25 34.31
N ARG A 699 -4.14 -47.32 34.15
CA ARG A 699 -2.77 -47.49 33.56
C ARG A 699 -2.67 -47.16 32.06
N ARG A 700 -1.62 -46.49 31.60
CA ARG A 700 -0.16 -46.44 31.83
C ARG A 700 0.47 -45.16 31.28
N ARG A 701 1.42 -44.59 31.98
CA ARG A 701 2.39 -43.60 31.48
C ARG A 701 3.36 -44.28 30.49
N ARG A 702 3.60 -43.69 29.33
CA ARG A 702 4.76 -43.98 28.48
C ARG A 702 5.58 -42.70 28.36
N THR A 703 6.78 -42.78 28.88
CA THR A 703 7.85 -41.78 28.70
C THR A 703 8.50 -42.06 27.34
N TRP A 704 8.68 -41.01 26.56
CA TRP A 704 9.48 -41.05 25.31
C TRP A 704 10.82 -40.42 25.58
N ASN A 705 11.91 -41.20 25.41
CA ASN A 705 13.28 -40.73 25.41
C ASN A 705 13.69 -40.44 23.97
N PHE A 706 14.18 -39.22 23.74
CA PHE A 706 14.86 -38.86 22.49
C PHE A 706 16.37 -39.10 22.67
N SER A 707 16.94 -40.01 21.92
CA SER A 707 18.39 -40.14 21.76
C SER A 707 18.78 -39.62 20.38
N ALA A 708 19.67 -38.62 20.35
CA ALA A 708 20.23 -38.06 19.12
C ALA A 708 21.39 -38.96 18.62
N SER A 709 21.26 -39.42 17.39
CA SER A 709 22.36 -40.13 16.70
C SER A 709 22.99 -39.18 15.66
N VAL A 710 24.23 -38.84 15.87
CA VAL A 710 25.06 -38.09 14.93
C VAL A 710 25.69 -39.08 13.94
N LYS A 711 25.35 -38.98 12.65
CA LYS A 711 26.06 -39.69 11.59
C LYS A 711 26.92 -38.70 10.78
N THR A 712 28.21 -38.91 10.84
CA THR A 712 29.23 -38.29 10.01
C THR A 712 29.11 -38.68 8.54
N PHE A 713 29.12 -37.70 7.66
CA PHE A 713 29.25 -37.91 6.22
C PHE A 713 30.67 -37.54 5.76
N ARG A 714 31.37 -38.48 5.16
CA ARG A 714 32.67 -38.29 4.51
C ARG A 714 32.49 -37.89 3.05
N SER A 715 33.41 -37.04 2.65
CA SER A 715 33.73 -36.43 1.37
C SER A 715 33.63 -37.32 0.12
N CYS A 716 33.10 -36.76 -0.95
CA CYS A 716 33.41 -37.18 -2.31
C CYS A 716 33.71 -35.93 -3.14
N GLY A 717 34.95 -35.79 -3.58
CA GLY A 717 35.38 -34.67 -4.40
C GLY A 717 35.16 -34.94 -5.88
N THR A 718 34.70 -33.94 -6.59
CA THR A 718 34.77 -33.96 -8.05
C THR A 718 35.37 -32.61 -8.54
N ARG A 719 36.44 -32.77 -9.34
CA ARG A 719 37.16 -31.71 -10.04
C ARG A 719 36.24 -31.02 -11.08
N TRP A 720 36.28 -29.73 -11.11
CA TRP A 720 35.84 -28.94 -12.26
C TRP A 720 37.04 -28.33 -12.97
N SER A 721 37.18 -28.66 -14.25
CA SER A 721 38.17 -28.06 -15.13
C SER A 721 37.52 -26.90 -15.88
N SER A 722 38.18 -25.75 -15.85
CA SER A 722 37.83 -24.53 -16.56
C SER A 722 38.26 -24.62 -18.04
N THR A 723 37.31 -24.39 -18.96
CA THR A 723 37.64 -24.01 -20.34
C THR A 723 36.88 -22.73 -20.69
N TRP A 724 37.64 -21.67 -20.94
CA TRP A 724 37.17 -20.46 -21.58
C TRP A 724 37.38 -20.59 -23.09
N SER A 725 36.37 -20.37 -23.89
CA SER A 725 36.58 -20.05 -25.28
C SER A 725 35.78 -18.79 -25.64
N ARG A 726 36.49 -17.90 -26.29
CA ARG A 726 36.03 -16.64 -26.82
C ARG A 726 35.05 -16.83 -28.01
N SER A 727 33.99 -16.09 -28.07
CA SER A 727 33.48 -15.39 -29.28
C SER A 727 32.44 -14.34 -28.83
#